data_dd8c59d0fd7914be6d0649d86c0f7037
#
_entry.id   dd8c59d0fd7914be6d0649d86c0f7037
#
_cell.length_a   1.000
_cell.length_b   1.000
_cell.length_c   1.000
_cell.angle_alpha   90.00
_cell.angle_beta   90.00
_cell.angle_gamma   90.00
#
_symmetry.space_group_name_H-M   'P 1'
#
loop_
_entity.id
_entity.type
_entity.pdbx_description
1 polymer ?
#
loop_
_entity_poly.entity_id
_entity_poly.type
_entity_poly.pdbx_seq_one_letter_code
_entity_poly.pdbx_strand_id
1 'polypeptide(L)'
;MVIRDLDMYGRGWRKSEKTKTHVMSYQDPCFHGIQVAGNRGASGIDGLLSTAIGFAVGCNKQVFCMIGDVSFLHDTNGLAILNQRVRRKPIIVIVINNHGGAIFSLLPISNTTHSDVLDKFFYTAHDVSIQKLCAAHSVKHLLVQTKADLQIALWKSQQEQTDCVIEVQSCIADNANFHRIIRMSACQAATQALGFLLDFPDIEHVQCLSFTKIDKMEYMLYRIQLFAPPTSRQFDDVGNELFREGFILIIHLDDNTVGFGEVAPIESHEENLSDVEEQLRFLLHRMKGSEIGSLLPMLNGCFSDWMWRSLGVPPSSIFPSVRCGLEMAILNALAAKQGSSLSDLISGCMSSSGDKKSLRDNTQDSASIQICALVDCNGTPNEVAYVVSQLANEGFTTVKLKVARRESPTEDAAIIRKIREMVGYKINIRVDANRKWTYEKAIQFGSSVKSFDLQYIEEPVCHQEDIIKFCEESNLPVALDETIDKLKGDILSELQKFVHAGIVALVIKPSIVGGFENARLIAKWAQLHGKMAVVSCAFESSLSLSAYVQFAYYLELQNAAICTLKKRDLSRAIAHGLGTYRWLKEDISDKGLKICVSPCSDNVEASVEDAHSFVQNFQINNKRIQRVYTEEQLKSYVVKVKSGNFSCLFKLREAGSCTNVVIFLHGFLGTSDEWTPTMKALSHAARGISVDLPGHGDSPMQWHSNEESEQKLKLSVETVADLLLKLICDITDEGVILVGYSMGARIALHMALRYSEKIEGAVIISGSPGLRDEASRRVRRAQDKSRACLLLTHGLQCFLDTWYSGNLWRSLREHPHFDRIIRSRTRHNDIKALAKAFYDSSIGEQRSLWGDLKHCKRPLLFIVGEKDTKFKEISLQMCREITSVSGGSDYSQKEEQCERLVIPDCGHAVHLENPLPVINAVGKFITKLARI
;
A
#
# COMPACT_ATOMS: atom_id res chain seq x y z
N MET A 1 21.84 -5.68 39.38
CA MET A 1 21.90 -5.96 37.95
C MET A 1 20.83 -6.96 37.61
N VAL A 2 20.09 -6.71 36.55
CA VAL A 2 18.99 -7.59 36.14
C VAL A 2 19.37 -8.22 34.78
N ILE A 3 19.36 -9.56 34.74
CA ILE A 3 19.51 -10.32 33.50
C ILE A 3 18.13 -10.80 33.10
N ARG A 4 17.68 -10.43 31.89
CA ARG A 4 16.38 -10.83 31.38
C ARG A 4 16.55 -11.79 30.22
N ASP A 5 15.64 -12.75 30.11
CA ASP A 5 15.38 -13.52 28.92
C ASP A 5 14.66 -12.57 27.95
N LEU A 6 15.39 -12.07 26.93
CA LEU A 6 14.87 -11.10 25.94
C LEU A 6 14.13 -11.75 24.77
N ASP A 7 14.09 -13.08 24.70
CA ASP A 7 13.27 -13.80 23.71
C ASP A 7 11.76 -13.69 23.98
N MET A 8 11.37 -13.22 25.17
CA MET A 8 9.96 -12.92 25.48
C MET A 8 9.38 -11.71 24.72
N TYR A 9 10.20 -10.90 24.05
CA TYR A 9 9.75 -9.73 23.29
C TYR A 9 10.15 -9.88 21.83
N GLY A 10 9.28 -10.52 21.07
CA GLY A 10 9.46 -10.84 19.66
C GLY A 10 9.79 -9.65 18.78
N ARG A 11 10.74 -9.86 17.90
CA ARG A 11 10.99 -9.28 16.57
C ARG A 11 10.51 -7.84 16.34
N GLY A 12 11.35 -6.87 16.66
CA GLY A 12 11.08 -5.47 16.31
C GLY A 12 12.33 -4.60 16.06
N TRP A 13 13.53 -5.18 16.01
CA TRP A 13 14.74 -4.40 15.72
C TRP A 13 15.71 -5.20 14.84
N ARG A 14 15.52 -5.12 13.54
CA ARG A 14 16.58 -5.39 12.58
C ARG A 14 17.09 -4.05 12.07
N LYS A 15 18.29 -3.63 12.47
CA LYS A 15 19.42 -3.17 11.65
C LYS A 15 20.53 -2.61 12.54
N SER A 16 21.63 -3.23 12.59
CA SER A 16 22.93 -2.82 12.07
C SER A 16 24.01 -3.78 12.59
N GLU A 17 24.81 -4.26 11.68
CA GLU A 17 26.04 -4.97 11.95
C GLU A 17 26.99 -4.11 12.77
N LYS A 18 27.41 -4.63 13.89
CA LYS A 18 28.79 -4.70 14.40
C LYS A 18 28.75 -5.11 15.86
N THR A 19 29.28 -6.30 16.13
CA THR A 19 29.62 -6.85 17.43
C THR A 19 30.21 -5.80 18.38
N LYS A 20 29.37 -5.34 19.30
CA LYS A 20 29.81 -4.83 20.61
C LYS A 20 28.68 -5.12 21.58
N THR A 21 29.02 -5.81 22.68
CA THR A 21 28.18 -6.02 23.85
C THR A 21 27.56 -4.67 24.27
N HIS A 22 26.34 -4.41 23.86
CA HIS A 22 25.64 -3.22 24.28
C HIS A 22 25.02 -3.49 25.66
N VAL A 23 25.71 -3.06 26.67
CA VAL A 23 25.08 -2.74 27.97
C VAL A 23 24.22 -1.52 27.73
N MET A 24 22.90 -1.71 27.59
CA MET A 24 21.96 -0.57 27.59
C MET A 24 21.90 -0.02 29.00
N SER A 25 22.52 1.13 29.22
CA SER A 25 22.25 1.97 30.38
C SER A 25 20.95 2.74 30.05
N TYR A 26 19.83 2.32 30.60
CA TYR A 26 18.64 3.15 30.68
C TYR A 26 18.89 4.20 31.77
N GLN A 27 19.06 5.44 31.37
CA GLN A 27 19.01 6.60 32.30
C GLN A 27 17.54 7.04 32.41
N ASP A 28 16.76 6.30 33.19
CA ASP A 28 15.54 6.81 33.79
C ASP A 28 15.92 7.51 35.09
N PRO A 29 15.51 8.76 35.36
CA PRO A 29 15.78 9.44 36.60
C PRO A 29 15.40 8.67 37.88
N CYS A 30 14.45 7.72 37.77
CA CYS A 30 14.01 6.86 38.87
C CYS A 30 14.87 5.60 39.08
N PHE A 31 15.80 5.25 38.18
CA PHE A 31 16.59 4.02 38.23
C PHE A 31 18.11 4.26 38.12
N HIS A 32 18.59 5.35 38.69
CA HIS A 32 20.02 5.61 38.74
C HIS A 32 20.78 4.44 39.38
N GLY A 33 21.61 3.73 38.62
CA GLY A 33 22.54 2.71 39.12
C GLY A 33 22.17 1.25 38.82
N ILE A 34 21.04 0.94 38.18
CA ILE A 34 20.71 -0.45 37.79
C ILE A 34 21.24 -0.75 36.36
N GLN A 35 22.14 -1.73 36.30
CA GLN A 35 22.61 -2.24 35.00
C GLN A 35 21.74 -3.42 34.57
N VAL A 36 21.21 -3.41 33.35
CA VAL A 36 20.41 -4.50 32.77
C VAL A 36 21.19 -5.12 31.63
N ALA A 37 21.32 -6.44 31.62
CA ALA A 37 21.91 -7.20 30.52
C ALA A 37 20.93 -8.27 30.02
N GLY A 38 20.98 -8.59 28.74
CA GLY A 38 20.20 -9.65 28.14
C GLY A 38 21.11 -10.62 27.40
N ASN A 39 20.79 -11.91 27.47
CA ASN A 39 21.49 -12.92 26.70
C ASN A 39 21.00 -12.83 25.24
N ARG A 40 21.90 -12.37 24.33
CA ARG A 40 21.61 -12.27 22.90
C ARG A 40 22.79 -12.76 22.07
N GLY A 41 22.48 -13.48 21.03
CA GLY A 41 23.40 -14.06 20.06
C GLY A 41 22.64 -15.06 19.24
N ALA A 42 22.78 -16.32 19.45
CA ALA A 42 21.84 -17.34 19.00
C ALA A 42 20.62 -17.31 19.94
N SER A 43 19.41 -17.22 19.38
CA SER A 43 18.17 -17.32 20.16
C SER A 43 18.00 -18.76 20.61
N GLY A 44 17.97 -18.99 21.94
CA GLY A 44 17.79 -20.29 22.56
C GLY A 44 17.34 -20.13 24.00
N ILE A 45 16.80 -21.19 24.55
CA ILE A 45 16.35 -21.31 25.96
C ILE A 45 17.41 -21.93 26.86
N ASP A 46 18.52 -22.37 26.30
CA ASP A 46 19.61 -23.06 26.95
C ASP A 46 20.66 -22.11 27.53
N GLY A 47 21.28 -22.50 28.63
CA GLY A 47 22.41 -21.82 29.24
C GLY A 47 22.13 -20.48 29.89
N LEU A 48 20.87 -20.08 30.10
CA LEU A 48 20.52 -18.73 30.63
C LEU A 48 20.87 -18.57 32.11
N LEU A 49 20.59 -19.59 32.94
CA LEU A 49 20.94 -19.59 34.35
C LEU A 49 22.46 -19.64 34.53
N SER A 50 23.13 -20.47 33.77
CA SER A 50 24.60 -20.61 33.78
C SER A 50 25.29 -19.31 33.35
N THR A 51 24.73 -18.60 32.33
CA THR A 51 25.21 -17.26 31.89
C THR A 51 25.05 -16.23 33.00
N ALA A 52 23.90 -16.22 33.70
CA ALA A 52 23.64 -15.29 34.80
C ALA A 52 24.63 -15.51 35.96
N ILE A 53 24.92 -16.76 36.25
CA ILE A 53 25.91 -17.14 37.28
C ILE A 53 27.31 -16.67 36.87
N GLY A 54 27.73 -16.96 35.63
CA GLY A 54 29.03 -16.51 35.10
C GLY A 54 29.16 -14.99 35.16
N PHE A 55 28.10 -14.30 34.84
CA PHE A 55 28.05 -12.84 34.92
C PHE A 55 28.20 -12.32 36.36
N ALA A 56 27.50 -12.95 37.32
CA ALA A 56 27.60 -12.58 38.75
C ALA A 56 29.01 -12.78 39.28
N VAL A 57 29.67 -13.86 38.86
CA VAL A 57 31.07 -14.15 39.22
C VAL A 57 31.99 -13.06 38.63
N GLY A 58 31.81 -12.71 37.34
CA GLY A 58 32.68 -11.75 36.69
C GLY A 58 32.53 -10.32 37.19
N CYS A 59 31.33 -9.88 37.54
CA CYS A 59 31.09 -8.50 37.99
C CYS A 59 31.18 -8.33 39.54
N ASN A 60 31.14 -9.40 40.26
CA ASN A 60 31.10 -9.42 41.75
C ASN A 60 30.04 -8.48 42.39
N LYS A 61 28.85 -8.44 41.74
CA LYS A 61 27.68 -7.66 42.16
C LYS A 61 26.51 -8.56 42.44
N GLN A 62 25.53 -8.11 43.21
CA GLN A 62 24.25 -8.80 43.36
C GLN A 62 23.54 -8.82 41.98
N VAL A 63 23.05 -9.99 41.58
CA VAL A 63 22.39 -10.22 40.31
C VAL A 63 20.98 -10.73 40.53
N PHE A 64 20.02 -10.10 39.81
CA PHE A 64 18.67 -10.64 39.67
C PHE A 64 18.55 -11.26 38.30
N CYS A 65 18.29 -12.56 38.23
CA CYS A 65 18.06 -13.30 36.98
C CYS A 65 16.56 -13.53 36.81
N MET A 66 15.94 -12.96 35.80
CA MET A 66 14.55 -13.24 35.43
C MET A 66 14.51 -14.22 34.28
N ILE A 67 13.85 -15.37 34.46
CA ILE A 67 13.85 -16.48 33.51
C ILE A 67 12.47 -17.15 33.46
N GLY A 68 12.04 -17.66 32.30
CA GLY A 68 10.85 -18.52 32.19
C GLY A 68 11.11 -19.94 32.71
N ASP A 69 10.03 -20.67 33.07
CA ASP A 69 10.08 -22.02 33.57
C ASP A 69 10.77 -23.01 32.62
N VAL A 70 10.38 -23.01 31.33
CA VAL A 70 11.00 -23.91 30.32
C VAL A 70 12.50 -23.63 30.15
N SER A 71 12.90 -22.35 30.10
CA SER A 71 14.32 -21.95 30.01
C SER A 71 15.08 -22.36 31.30
N PHE A 72 14.46 -22.23 32.46
CA PHE A 72 15.04 -22.68 33.73
C PHE A 72 15.23 -24.19 33.76
N LEU A 73 14.23 -24.94 33.31
CA LEU A 73 14.30 -26.43 33.24
C LEU A 73 15.37 -26.92 32.24
N HIS A 74 15.60 -26.15 31.18
CA HIS A 74 16.62 -26.44 30.17
C HIS A 74 18.06 -26.32 30.71
N ASP A 75 18.26 -25.47 31.74
CA ASP A 75 19.57 -25.16 32.31
C ASP A 75 19.65 -25.47 33.83
N THR A 76 18.94 -26.53 34.29
CA THR A 76 18.91 -26.92 35.70
C THR A 76 20.28 -27.28 36.25
N ASN A 77 21.23 -27.69 35.43
CA ASN A 77 22.62 -27.98 35.82
C ASN A 77 23.32 -26.72 36.38
N GLY A 78 22.88 -25.53 36.00
CA GLY A 78 23.31 -24.26 36.56
C GLY A 78 23.10 -24.17 38.08
N LEU A 79 22.07 -24.83 38.62
CA LEU A 79 21.82 -24.87 40.07
C LEU A 79 22.98 -25.47 40.85
N ALA A 80 23.69 -26.49 40.29
CA ALA A 80 24.85 -27.09 40.94
C ALA A 80 26.01 -26.09 41.10
N ILE A 81 26.15 -25.14 40.21
CA ILE A 81 27.20 -24.12 40.23
C ILE A 81 26.94 -23.08 41.33
N LEU A 82 25.69 -22.80 41.67
CA LEU A 82 25.35 -21.81 42.68
C LEU A 82 26.06 -22.08 44.03
N ASN A 83 26.11 -23.31 44.48
CA ASN A 83 26.71 -23.67 45.77
C ASN A 83 28.26 -23.80 45.72
N GLN A 84 28.85 -23.81 44.55
CA GLN A 84 30.31 -23.98 44.40
C GLN A 84 31.08 -22.64 44.35
N ARG A 85 30.37 -21.50 44.29
CA ARG A 85 30.99 -20.20 44.19
C ARG A 85 31.62 -19.72 45.49
N VAL A 86 32.86 -19.25 45.44
CA VAL A 86 33.62 -18.70 46.61
C VAL A 86 33.59 -17.17 46.57
N ARG A 87 33.48 -16.50 47.73
CA ARG A 87 33.43 -15.02 47.89
C ARG A 87 32.38 -14.36 46.98
N ARG A 88 31.13 -14.62 47.18
CA ARG A 88 30.04 -14.35 46.27
C ARG A 88 29.05 -13.30 46.81
N LYS A 89 28.61 -12.46 45.93
CA LYS A 89 27.36 -11.69 46.06
C LYS A 89 26.17 -12.55 45.63
N PRO A 90 25.02 -12.42 46.31
CA PRO A 90 23.88 -13.32 46.04
C PRO A 90 23.32 -13.14 44.66
N ILE A 91 22.81 -14.25 44.09
CA ILE A 91 21.98 -14.32 42.90
C ILE A 91 20.56 -14.64 43.31
N ILE A 92 19.62 -13.80 42.91
CA ILE A 92 18.19 -14.03 43.07
C ILE A 92 17.63 -14.39 41.70
N VAL A 93 17.23 -15.66 41.56
CA VAL A 93 16.64 -16.17 40.31
C VAL A 93 15.12 -16.09 40.45
N ILE A 94 14.48 -15.31 39.60
CA ILE A 94 13.03 -15.16 39.53
C ILE A 94 12.53 -15.97 38.35
N VAL A 95 11.86 -17.08 38.63
CA VAL A 95 11.30 -17.99 37.62
C VAL A 95 9.82 -17.68 37.45
N ILE A 96 9.44 -17.27 36.26
CA ILE A 96 8.02 -17.12 35.90
C ILE A 96 7.50 -18.48 35.44
N ASN A 97 6.78 -19.18 36.32
CA ASN A 97 6.25 -20.50 36.07
C ASN A 97 4.79 -20.40 35.60
N ASN A 98 4.55 -20.61 34.34
CA ASN A 98 3.22 -20.72 33.73
C ASN A 98 2.96 -22.13 33.16
N HIS A 99 3.74 -23.12 33.59
CA HIS A 99 3.68 -24.52 33.18
C HIS A 99 3.90 -24.77 31.69
N GLY A 100 4.72 -23.95 31.02
CA GLY A 100 5.08 -24.19 29.64
C GLY A 100 5.50 -22.95 28.84
N GLY A 101 5.57 -23.09 27.52
CA GLY A 101 6.01 -22.06 26.60
C GLY A 101 4.93 -21.03 26.25
N ALA A 102 4.46 -20.23 27.19
CA ALA A 102 3.41 -19.22 27.01
C ALA A 102 3.72 -18.17 25.93
N ILE A 103 4.97 -18.03 25.50
CA ILE A 103 5.37 -17.12 24.42
C ILE A 103 4.62 -17.41 23.12
N PHE A 104 4.28 -18.67 22.84
CA PHE A 104 3.54 -19.04 21.63
C PHE A 104 2.13 -18.46 21.60
N SER A 105 1.51 -18.16 22.76
CA SER A 105 0.23 -17.45 22.84
C SER A 105 0.30 -16.00 22.38
N LEU A 106 1.50 -15.43 22.31
CA LEU A 106 1.75 -14.04 21.87
C LEU A 106 2.19 -13.96 20.40
N LEU A 107 2.44 -15.10 19.76
CA LEU A 107 2.86 -15.18 18.36
C LEU A 107 1.65 -15.34 17.43
N PRO A 108 1.77 -14.89 16.15
CA PRO A 108 0.68 -15.04 15.18
C PRO A 108 0.15 -16.47 15.01
N ILE A 109 0.97 -17.47 15.29
CA ILE A 109 0.58 -18.89 15.22
C ILE A 109 -0.60 -19.21 16.15
N SER A 110 -0.73 -18.53 17.29
CA SER A 110 -1.85 -18.75 18.21
C SER A 110 -3.21 -18.35 17.64
N ASN A 111 -3.22 -17.47 16.63
CA ASN A 111 -4.46 -17.01 15.98
C ASN A 111 -4.86 -17.90 14.80
N THR A 112 -3.96 -18.75 14.32
CA THR A 112 -4.15 -19.54 13.08
C THR A 112 -4.16 -21.06 13.31
N THR A 113 -3.82 -21.51 14.53
CA THR A 113 -3.66 -22.92 14.86
C THR A 113 -4.64 -23.31 15.96
N HIS A 114 -5.25 -24.50 15.84
CA HIS A 114 -6.16 -25.02 16.84
C HIS A 114 -5.46 -25.23 18.19
N SER A 115 -6.15 -24.99 19.32
CA SER A 115 -5.60 -25.06 20.67
C SER A 115 -4.88 -26.37 20.95
N ASP A 116 -5.46 -27.52 20.57
CA ASP A 116 -4.89 -28.85 20.82
C ASP A 116 -3.52 -29.06 20.15
N VAL A 117 -3.30 -28.41 19.01
CA VAL A 117 -2.01 -28.47 18.30
C VAL A 117 -0.99 -27.59 19.01
N LEU A 118 -1.41 -26.42 19.49
CA LEU A 118 -0.56 -25.53 20.28
C LEU A 118 -0.13 -26.20 21.59
N ASP A 119 -1.07 -26.80 22.31
CA ASP A 119 -0.80 -27.50 23.55
C ASP A 119 0.17 -28.68 23.36
N LYS A 120 -0.05 -29.46 22.30
CA LYS A 120 0.71 -30.68 22.05
C LYS A 120 2.13 -30.44 21.51
N PHE A 121 2.33 -29.43 20.68
CA PHE A 121 3.56 -29.28 19.90
C PHE A 121 4.34 -27.98 20.17
N PHE A 122 3.75 -26.99 20.84
CA PHE A 122 4.36 -25.68 21.02
C PHE A 122 4.53 -25.29 22.48
N TYR A 123 3.55 -25.51 23.33
CA TYR A 123 3.60 -25.00 24.71
C TYR A 123 4.54 -25.77 25.63
N THR A 124 5.01 -26.92 25.22
CA THR A 124 5.96 -27.73 26.06
C THR A 124 5.48 -27.83 27.52
N ALA A 125 4.20 -28.17 27.70
CA ALA A 125 3.58 -28.24 29.01
C ALA A 125 4.35 -29.24 29.93
N HIS A 126 4.50 -28.86 31.20
CA HIS A 126 5.22 -29.69 32.18
C HIS A 126 4.62 -29.52 33.58
N ASP A 127 4.76 -30.60 34.38
CA ASP A 127 4.39 -30.66 35.79
C ASP A 127 5.62 -30.79 36.72
N VAL A 128 6.79 -30.33 36.26
CA VAL A 128 8.01 -30.41 37.00
C VAL A 128 7.98 -29.52 38.23
N SER A 129 8.23 -30.04 39.42
CA SER A 129 8.32 -29.27 40.65
C SER A 129 9.65 -28.53 40.75
N ILE A 130 9.66 -27.24 40.56
CA ILE A 130 10.84 -26.36 40.71
C ILE A 130 11.36 -26.43 42.16
N GLN A 131 10.45 -26.50 43.14
CA GLN A 131 10.79 -26.68 44.55
C GLN A 131 11.67 -27.93 44.81
N LYS A 132 11.28 -29.08 44.25
CA LYS A 132 12.05 -30.34 44.39
C LYS A 132 13.40 -30.24 43.70
N LEU A 133 13.50 -29.62 42.58
CA LEU A 133 14.74 -29.38 41.87
C LEU A 133 15.69 -28.49 42.67
N CYS A 134 15.20 -27.40 43.24
CA CYS A 134 15.98 -26.55 44.13
C CYS A 134 16.44 -27.29 45.37
N ALA A 135 15.57 -28.11 45.98
CA ALA A 135 15.91 -28.95 47.15
C ALA A 135 17.02 -29.97 46.84
N ALA A 136 16.98 -30.62 45.65
CA ALA A 136 17.99 -31.55 45.22
C ALA A 136 19.39 -30.92 45.09
N HIS A 137 19.45 -29.61 44.80
CA HIS A 137 20.69 -28.82 44.72
C HIS A 137 20.98 -28.00 45.98
N SER A 138 20.21 -28.18 47.06
CA SER A 138 20.33 -27.42 48.33
C SER A 138 20.25 -25.91 48.12
N VAL A 139 19.43 -25.47 47.14
CA VAL A 139 19.16 -24.05 46.84
C VAL A 139 17.85 -23.65 47.50
N LYS A 140 17.85 -22.50 48.18
CA LYS A 140 16.63 -21.94 48.80
C LYS A 140 15.58 -21.66 47.77
N HIS A 141 14.33 -22.09 48.01
CA HIS A 141 13.18 -21.84 47.12
C HIS A 141 12.10 -21.09 47.89
N LEU A 142 11.46 -20.11 47.21
CA LEU A 142 10.32 -19.36 47.70
C LEU A 142 9.22 -19.37 46.61
N LEU A 143 8.03 -19.83 46.98
CA LEU A 143 6.86 -19.82 46.12
C LEU A 143 6.08 -18.51 46.33
N VAL A 144 5.67 -17.87 45.23
CA VAL A 144 5.00 -16.58 45.23
C VAL A 144 3.79 -16.64 44.31
N GLN A 145 2.64 -16.21 44.81
CA GLN A 145 1.36 -16.21 44.06
C GLN A 145 0.76 -14.81 43.96
N THR A 146 1.19 -13.86 44.79
CA THR A 146 0.69 -12.50 44.79
C THR A 146 1.83 -11.47 44.68
N LYS A 147 1.49 -10.23 44.31
CA LYS A 147 2.43 -9.10 44.27
C LYS A 147 3.02 -8.83 45.68
N ALA A 148 2.22 -8.98 46.76
CA ALA A 148 2.65 -8.77 48.13
C ALA A 148 3.69 -9.84 48.52
N ASP A 149 3.45 -11.12 48.15
CA ASP A 149 4.40 -12.21 48.42
C ASP A 149 5.71 -11.97 47.70
N LEU A 150 5.66 -11.49 46.44
CA LEU A 150 6.87 -11.17 45.70
C LEU A 150 7.68 -10.06 46.37
N GLN A 151 7.04 -9.02 46.86
CA GLN A 151 7.71 -7.94 47.57
C GLN A 151 8.37 -8.45 48.86
N ILE A 152 7.69 -9.29 49.65
CA ILE A 152 8.23 -9.92 50.85
C ILE A 152 9.40 -10.85 50.52
N ALA A 153 9.26 -11.70 49.47
CA ALA A 153 10.31 -12.62 49.03
C ALA A 153 11.58 -11.87 48.60
N LEU A 154 11.43 -10.83 47.81
CA LEU A 154 12.54 -9.98 47.37
C LEU A 154 13.23 -9.29 48.55
N TRP A 155 12.46 -8.71 49.47
CA TRP A 155 13.00 -8.07 50.65
C TRP A 155 13.76 -9.05 51.53
N LYS A 156 13.21 -10.25 51.86
CA LYS A 156 13.88 -11.31 52.63
C LYS A 156 15.18 -11.73 51.93
N SER A 157 15.15 -11.97 50.63
CA SER A 157 16.33 -12.42 49.88
C SER A 157 17.46 -11.39 49.90
N GLN A 158 17.11 -10.12 49.89
CA GLN A 158 18.10 -9.02 50.04
C GLN A 158 18.73 -8.98 51.45
N GLN A 159 17.92 -9.19 52.50
CA GLN A 159 18.41 -9.16 53.88
C GLN A 159 19.32 -10.39 54.21
N GLU A 160 18.92 -11.56 53.76
CA GLU A 160 19.63 -12.81 54.06
C GLU A 160 20.94 -12.99 53.28
N GLN A 161 21.16 -12.19 52.21
CA GLN A 161 22.37 -12.26 51.37
C GLN A 161 22.73 -13.69 50.89
N THR A 162 21.71 -14.50 50.63
CA THR A 162 21.84 -15.87 50.16
C THR A 162 21.30 -16.07 48.75
N ASP A 163 21.83 -17.02 48.00
CA ASP A 163 21.29 -17.41 46.69
C ASP A 163 19.92 -18.04 46.90
N CYS A 164 18.94 -17.64 46.06
CA CYS A 164 17.61 -18.23 46.11
C CYS A 164 16.91 -18.20 44.76
N VAL A 165 15.95 -19.11 44.62
CA VAL A 165 14.99 -19.16 43.52
C VAL A 165 13.64 -18.71 44.05
N ILE A 166 13.07 -17.68 43.41
CA ILE A 166 11.72 -17.20 43.69
C ILE A 166 10.87 -17.67 42.49
N GLU A 167 9.97 -18.60 42.74
CA GLU A 167 9.03 -19.12 41.75
C GLU A 167 7.75 -18.29 41.80
N VAL A 168 7.41 -17.60 40.69
CA VAL A 168 6.19 -16.83 40.53
C VAL A 168 5.22 -17.65 39.67
N GLN A 169 4.15 -18.16 40.31
CA GLN A 169 3.11 -18.89 39.60
C GLN A 169 2.22 -17.95 38.79
N SER A 170 1.96 -18.31 37.54
CA SER A 170 1.09 -17.59 36.61
C SER A 170 0.32 -18.60 35.75
N CYS A 171 -0.72 -18.14 35.04
CA CYS A 171 -1.38 -18.96 34.02
C CYS A 171 -1.12 -18.41 32.63
N ILE A 172 -1.15 -19.32 31.61
CA ILE A 172 -0.86 -18.97 30.21
C ILE A 172 -1.85 -17.92 29.70
N ALA A 173 -3.15 -18.09 29.94
CA ALA A 173 -4.18 -17.21 29.43
C ALA A 173 -4.09 -15.80 30.03
N ASP A 174 -3.94 -15.70 31.36
CA ASP A 174 -3.83 -14.42 32.07
C ASP A 174 -2.56 -13.69 31.68
N ASN A 175 -1.45 -14.41 31.54
CA ASN A 175 -0.18 -13.86 31.12
C ASN A 175 -0.27 -13.31 29.70
N ALA A 176 -0.86 -14.06 28.76
CA ALA A 176 -1.04 -13.62 27.38
C ALA A 176 -1.92 -12.34 27.30
N ASN A 177 -3.04 -12.32 28.04
CA ASN A 177 -3.92 -11.16 28.09
C ASN A 177 -3.22 -9.94 28.72
N PHE A 178 -2.49 -10.13 29.80
CA PHE A 178 -1.74 -9.06 30.44
C PHE A 178 -0.67 -8.48 29.51
N HIS A 179 0.07 -9.32 28.77
CA HIS A 179 1.02 -8.85 27.77
C HIS A 179 0.37 -8.08 26.62
N ARG A 180 -0.82 -8.47 26.19
CA ARG A 180 -1.59 -7.70 25.19
C ARG A 180 -1.97 -6.33 25.75
N ILE A 181 -2.46 -6.26 26.99
CA ILE A 181 -2.81 -5.01 27.67
C ILE A 181 -1.57 -4.11 27.83
N ILE A 182 -0.43 -4.64 28.32
CA ILE A 182 0.82 -3.86 28.45
C ILE A 182 1.29 -3.34 27.09
N ARG A 183 1.25 -4.19 26.05
CA ARG A 183 1.64 -3.76 24.69
C ARG A 183 0.76 -2.62 24.20
N MET A 184 -0.55 -2.72 24.37
CA MET A 184 -1.49 -1.67 24.03
C MET A 184 -1.21 -0.39 24.83
N SER A 185 -1.04 -0.49 26.16
CA SER A 185 -0.72 0.66 27.01
C SER A 185 0.64 1.27 26.70
N ALA A 186 1.63 0.45 26.38
CA ALA A 186 2.96 0.94 25.98
C ALA A 186 2.93 1.62 24.59
N CYS A 187 2.18 1.08 23.63
CA CYS A 187 1.94 1.72 22.34
C CYS A 187 1.20 3.05 22.55
N GLN A 188 0.18 3.07 23.39
CA GLN A 188 -0.57 4.27 23.73
C GLN A 188 0.32 5.32 24.43
N ALA A 189 1.10 4.93 25.42
CA ALA A 189 2.06 5.82 26.08
C ALA A 189 3.18 6.32 25.15
N ALA A 190 3.65 5.46 24.24
CA ALA A 190 4.61 5.86 23.21
C ALA A 190 3.96 6.83 22.20
N THR A 191 2.72 6.59 21.82
CA THR A 191 1.94 7.50 20.96
C THR A 191 1.69 8.83 21.66
N GLN A 192 1.36 8.83 22.95
CA GLN A 192 1.22 10.03 23.77
C GLN A 192 2.56 10.78 23.91
N ALA A 193 3.65 10.08 24.22
CA ALA A 193 4.98 10.67 24.33
C ALA A 193 5.49 11.23 22.99
N LEU A 194 5.24 10.51 21.89
CA LEU A 194 5.50 11.00 20.54
C LEU A 194 4.56 12.16 20.18
N GLY A 195 3.30 12.12 20.61
CA GLY A 195 2.34 13.21 20.55
C GLY A 195 2.86 14.45 21.27
N PHE A 196 3.41 14.29 22.47
CA PHE A 196 4.04 15.38 23.26
C PHE A 196 5.30 15.94 22.57
N LEU A 197 6.16 15.05 22.05
CA LEU A 197 7.36 15.45 21.30
C LEU A 197 7.03 16.07 19.93
N LEU A 198 5.85 15.77 19.40
CA LEU A 198 5.33 16.27 18.13
C LEU A 198 4.23 17.32 18.32
N ASP A 199 4.03 17.79 19.58
CA ASP A 199 3.09 18.85 19.97
C ASP A 199 1.63 18.64 19.54
N PHE A 200 1.05 17.46 19.85
CA PHE A 200 -0.39 17.26 19.80
C PHE A 200 -0.99 17.26 21.20
N PRO A 201 -1.99 18.13 21.51
CA PRO A 201 -2.68 18.07 22.77
C PRO A 201 -3.55 16.80 22.87
N ASP A 202 -3.47 16.17 24.03
CA ASP A 202 -4.36 15.17 24.64
C ASP A 202 -5.13 14.22 23.72
N ILE A 203 -4.53 13.02 23.51
CA ILE A 203 -5.29 11.84 23.10
C ILE A 203 -5.73 11.10 24.38
N GLU A 204 -6.68 11.68 25.12
CA GLU A 204 -7.48 10.91 26.06
C GLU A 204 -8.63 10.22 25.31
N HIS A 205 -8.68 8.90 25.40
CA HIS A 205 -9.72 7.99 24.90
C HIS A 205 -9.76 7.71 23.38
N VAL A 206 -8.74 7.01 22.87
CA VAL A 206 -8.98 6.11 21.73
C VAL A 206 -9.82 4.93 22.25
N GLN A 207 -11.14 4.99 22.10
CA GLN A 207 -11.95 3.78 22.20
C GLN A 207 -11.37 2.78 21.21
N CYS A 208 -10.97 1.59 21.70
CA CYS A 208 -10.65 0.47 20.86
C CYS A 208 -11.83 0.23 19.92
N LEU A 209 -11.70 0.66 18.67
CA LEU A 209 -12.58 0.19 17.61
C LEU A 209 -12.33 -1.31 17.54
N SER A 210 -13.26 -2.08 18.11
CA SER A 210 -13.30 -3.52 17.94
C SER A 210 -13.11 -3.84 16.46
N PHE A 211 -12.33 -4.85 16.14
CA PHE A 211 -11.98 -5.33 14.80
C PHE A 211 -13.10 -5.06 13.76
N THR A 212 -13.06 -3.87 13.15
CA THR A 212 -14.00 -3.47 12.12
C THR A 212 -13.52 -4.01 10.79
N LYS A 213 -14.39 -4.75 10.08
CA LYS A 213 -14.07 -5.37 8.79
C LYS A 213 -14.91 -4.77 7.68
N ILE A 214 -14.32 -4.75 6.50
CA ILE A 214 -15.05 -4.47 5.27
C ILE A 214 -15.79 -5.74 4.86
N ASP A 215 -17.11 -5.71 4.88
CA ASP A 215 -17.93 -6.81 4.40
C ASP A 215 -18.06 -6.81 2.88
N LYS A 216 -18.31 -5.62 2.29
CA LYS A 216 -18.55 -5.46 0.87
C LYS A 216 -18.05 -4.12 0.39
N MET A 217 -17.60 -4.07 -0.85
CA MET A 217 -17.29 -2.85 -1.58
C MET A 217 -18.00 -2.88 -2.94
N GLU A 218 -18.52 -1.73 -3.38
CA GLU A 218 -19.19 -1.55 -4.67
C GLU A 218 -18.72 -0.25 -5.29
N TYR A 219 -18.91 -0.11 -6.60
CA TYR A 219 -18.72 1.19 -7.25
C TYR A 219 -19.74 1.41 -8.37
N MET A 220 -19.96 2.69 -8.69
CA MET A 220 -20.84 3.12 -9.76
C MET A 220 -20.12 4.15 -10.62
N LEU A 221 -20.14 3.97 -11.94
CA LEU A 221 -19.63 4.96 -12.88
C LEU A 221 -20.65 6.10 -13.00
N TYR A 222 -20.22 7.33 -12.74
CA TYR A 222 -21.06 8.53 -12.91
C TYR A 222 -20.56 9.42 -14.05
N ARG A 223 -21.47 10.27 -14.55
CA ARG A 223 -21.19 11.33 -15.52
C ARG A 223 -22.00 12.56 -15.18
N ILE A 224 -21.34 13.69 -14.98
CA ILE A 224 -21.96 14.98 -14.68
C ILE A 224 -21.52 16.04 -15.67
N GLN A 225 -22.44 16.94 -16.02
CA GLN A 225 -22.18 18.02 -16.98
C GLN A 225 -21.53 19.21 -16.27
N LEU A 226 -20.58 19.86 -16.97
CA LEU A 226 -19.90 21.05 -16.50
C LEU A 226 -20.36 22.26 -17.35
N PHE A 227 -20.35 23.47 -16.75
CA PHE A 227 -20.21 24.68 -17.53
C PHE A 227 -18.78 24.70 -18.10
N ALA A 228 -18.56 25.36 -19.27
CA ALA A 228 -17.25 25.46 -19.87
C ALA A 228 -16.21 26.00 -18.87
N PRO A 229 -15.35 25.17 -18.32
CA PRO A 229 -14.39 25.62 -17.30
C PRO A 229 -13.22 26.35 -17.95
N PRO A 230 -12.48 27.17 -17.19
CA PRO A 230 -11.30 27.88 -17.68
C PRO A 230 -10.18 26.99 -18.24
N THR A 231 -10.31 25.66 -18.13
CA THR A 231 -9.31 24.66 -18.51
C THR A 231 -9.86 23.59 -19.46
N SER A 232 -10.60 23.99 -20.49
CA SER A 232 -11.38 23.14 -21.40
C SER A 232 -10.64 21.96 -22.10
N ARG A 233 -9.32 21.86 -22.01
CA ARG A 233 -8.55 20.76 -22.63
C ARG A 233 -8.44 19.48 -21.77
N GLN A 234 -9.06 19.44 -20.59
CA GLN A 234 -8.97 18.32 -19.67
C GLN A 234 -10.19 17.41 -19.65
N PHE A 235 -11.21 17.70 -20.45
CA PHE A 235 -12.50 17.00 -20.42
C PHE A 235 -12.92 16.61 -21.83
N ASP A 236 -13.61 15.48 -21.95
CA ASP A 236 -14.15 14.97 -23.20
C ASP A 236 -15.17 15.94 -23.79
N ASP A 237 -14.93 16.37 -25.01
CA ASP A 237 -15.82 17.24 -25.77
C ASP A 237 -16.69 16.36 -26.69
N VAL A 238 -17.90 16.07 -26.23
CA VAL A 238 -18.92 15.38 -27.04
C VAL A 238 -19.96 16.42 -27.46
N GLY A 239 -19.81 16.97 -28.68
CA GLY A 239 -20.78 17.90 -29.23
C GLY A 239 -20.82 19.28 -28.54
N ASN A 240 -19.68 19.82 -28.12
CA ASN A 240 -19.52 21.06 -27.33
C ASN A 240 -20.04 20.98 -25.88
N GLU A 241 -20.32 19.81 -25.35
CA GLU A 241 -20.67 19.62 -23.96
C GLU A 241 -19.50 19.02 -23.20
N LEU A 242 -19.18 19.56 -22.01
CA LEU A 242 -18.11 19.13 -21.16
C LEU A 242 -18.65 18.27 -20.02
N PHE A 243 -18.03 17.13 -19.79
CA PHE A 243 -18.43 16.19 -18.76
C PHE A 243 -17.29 15.88 -17.81
N ARG A 244 -17.64 15.61 -16.55
CA ARG A 244 -16.77 15.01 -15.56
C ARG A 244 -17.24 13.60 -15.31
N GLU A 245 -16.36 12.62 -15.51
CA GLU A 245 -16.61 11.21 -15.25
C GLU A 245 -15.76 10.73 -14.09
N GLY A 246 -16.25 9.73 -13.38
CA GLY A 246 -15.56 9.11 -12.28
C GLY A 246 -16.40 8.01 -11.63
N PHE A 247 -15.94 7.52 -10.49
CA PHE A 247 -16.64 6.43 -9.78
C PHE A 247 -17.01 6.85 -8.36
N ILE A 248 -18.22 6.50 -7.95
CA ILE A 248 -18.63 6.54 -6.55
C ILE A 248 -18.28 5.19 -5.94
N LEU A 249 -17.44 5.18 -4.91
CA LEU A 249 -17.14 4.00 -4.10
C LEU A 249 -18.10 3.89 -2.92
N ILE A 250 -18.55 2.68 -2.62
CA ILE A 250 -19.42 2.37 -1.50
C ILE A 250 -18.77 1.23 -0.71
N ILE A 251 -18.42 1.50 0.54
CA ILE A 251 -17.87 0.49 1.46
C ILE A 251 -18.91 0.18 2.52
N HIS A 252 -19.21 -1.09 2.69
CA HIS A 252 -20.07 -1.61 3.75
C HIS A 252 -19.18 -2.28 4.80
N LEU A 253 -19.37 -1.90 6.06
CA LEU A 253 -18.73 -2.52 7.21
C LEU A 253 -19.56 -3.71 7.72
N ASP A 254 -18.94 -4.51 8.56
CA ASP A 254 -19.54 -5.71 9.18
C ASP A 254 -20.76 -5.43 10.09
N ASP A 255 -20.98 -4.17 10.46
CA ASP A 255 -22.16 -3.69 11.22
C ASP A 255 -23.19 -2.99 10.33
N ASN A 256 -23.10 -3.09 9.01
CA ASN A 256 -23.90 -2.41 8.00
C ASN A 256 -23.68 -0.88 7.90
N THR A 257 -22.68 -0.33 8.58
CA THR A 257 -22.31 1.08 8.37
C THR A 257 -21.78 1.24 6.95
N VAL A 258 -22.14 2.35 6.29
CA VAL A 258 -21.77 2.64 4.90
C VAL A 258 -20.87 3.88 4.84
N GLY A 259 -19.83 3.80 4.06
CA GLY A 259 -18.98 4.95 3.73
C GLY A 259 -18.88 5.17 2.22
N PHE A 260 -18.92 6.44 1.82
CA PHE A 260 -18.84 6.84 0.42
C PHE A 260 -17.52 7.53 0.13
N GLY A 261 -16.98 7.28 -1.07
CA GLY A 261 -15.82 7.97 -1.60
C GLY A 261 -15.97 8.23 -3.09
N GLU A 262 -15.23 9.18 -3.61
CA GLU A 262 -15.23 9.53 -5.02
C GLU A 262 -13.86 9.29 -5.63
N VAL A 263 -13.81 8.56 -6.73
CA VAL A 263 -12.63 8.37 -7.58
C VAL A 263 -12.83 9.17 -8.84
N ALA A 264 -12.06 10.23 -8.99
CA ALA A 264 -12.22 11.21 -10.05
C ALA A 264 -10.93 11.35 -10.86
N PRO A 265 -10.62 10.41 -11.79
CA PRO A 265 -9.38 10.40 -12.57
C PRO A 265 -9.29 11.59 -13.51
N ILE A 266 -8.08 12.00 -13.87
CA ILE A 266 -7.82 13.05 -14.86
C ILE A 266 -6.79 12.52 -15.86
N GLU A 267 -7.15 12.49 -17.14
CA GLU A 267 -6.30 11.96 -18.21
C GLU A 267 -4.95 12.69 -18.36
N SER A 268 -4.91 13.99 -18.08
CA SER A 268 -3.66 14.76 -18.10
C SER A 268 -2.63 14.29 -17.04
N HIS A 269 -3.07 13.47 -16.07
CA HIS A 269 -2.23 12.83 -15.06
C HIS A 269 -2.01 11.34 -15.33
N GLU A 270 -2.20 10.90 -16.58
CA GLU A 270 -2.03 9.52 -17.02
C GLU A 270 -3.03 8.52 -16.37
N GLU A 271 -4.15 9.02 -15.85
CA GLU A 271 -5.22 8.22 -15.27
C GLU A 271 -6.44 8.20 -16.20
N ASN A 272 -6.53 7.21 -17.07
CA ASN A 272 -7.73 7.02 -17.87
C ASN A 272 -8.78 6.17 -17.13
N LEU A 273 -10.04 6.35 -17.52
CA LEU A 273 -11.18 5.75 -16.83
C LEU A 273 -11.14 4.21 -16.82
N SER A 274 -10.66 3.59 -17.91
CA SER A 274 -10.56 2.13 -18.04
C SER A 274 -9.51 1.55 -17.10
N ASP A 275 -8.29 2.14 -17.07
CA ASP A 275 -7.20 1.69 -16.20
C ASP A 275 -7.58 1.82 -14.72
N VAL A 276 -8.28 2.90 -14.37
CA VAL A 276 -8.81 3.14 -13.03
C VAL A 276 -9.85 2.08 -12.65
N GLU A 277 -10.76 1.74 -13.58
CA GLU A 277 -11.75 0.68 -13.33
C GLU A 277 -11.10 -0.68 -13.12
N GLU A 278 -10.05 -1.02 -13.86
CA GLU A 278 -9.27 -2.25 -13.65
C GLU A 278 -8.72 -2.35 -12.21
N GLN A 279 -8.19 -1.25 -11.70
CA GLN A 279 -7.70 -1.19 -10.31
C GLN A 279 -8.86 -1.36 -9.31
N LEU A 280 -9.98 -0.69 -9.53
CA LEU A 280 -11.16 -0.83 -8.66
C LEU A 280 -11.67 -2.27 -8.62
N ARG A 281 -11.79 -2.93 -9.76
CA ARG A 281 -12.20 -4.35 -9.85
C ARG A 281 -11.25 -5.28 -9.10
N PHE A 282 -9.94 -5.03 -9.20
CA PHE A 282 -8.93 -5.77 -8.44
C PHE A 282 -9.08 -5.54 -6.93
N LEU A 283 -9.22 -4.29 -6.49
CA LEU A 283 -9.32 -3.91 -5.08
C LEU A 283 -10.59 -4.47 -4.43
N LEU A 284 -11.73 -4.44 -5.12
CA LEU A 284 -12.99 -5.07 -4.68
C LEU A 284 -12.77 -6.51 -4.21
N HIS A 285 -12.05 -7.29 -5.00
CA HIS A 285 -11.78 -8.68 -4.68
C HIS A 285 -10.83 -8.84 -3.47
N ARG A 286 -9.94 -7.87 -3.25
CA ARG A 286 -8.94 -7.92 -2.18
C ARG A 286 -9.44 -7.38 -0.85
N MET A 287 -10.35 -6.42 -0.86
CA MET A 287 -10.77 -5.70 0.33
C MET A 287 -11.78 -6.45 1.18
N LYS A 288 -12.53 -7.38 0.62
CA LYS A 288 -13.52 -8.16 1.36
C LYS A 288 -12.88 -8.92 2.52
N GLY A 289 -13.38 -8.69 3.74
CA GLY A 289 -12.85 -9.27 4.97
C GLY A 289 -11.62 -8.58 5.55
N SER A 290 -11.13 -7.48 4.93
CA SER A 290 -9.98 -6.72 5.45
C SER A 290 -10.36 -5.96 6.71
N GLU A 291 -9.48 -6.00 7.72
CA GLU A 291 -9.64 -5.27 8.99
C GLU A 291 -9.13 -3.83 8.83
N ILE A 292 -9.93 -2.86 9.24
CA ILE A 292 -9.61 -1.43 9.18
C ILE A 292 -9.56 -0.73 10.54
N GLY A 293 -9.93 -1.40 11.61
CA GLY A 293 -9.93 -0.84 12.97
C GLY A 293 -8.54 -0.42 13.50
N SER A 294 -7.47 -0.92 12.90
CA SER A 294 -6.08 -0.58 13.25
C SER A 294 -5.55 0.69 12.56
N LEU A 295 -6.36 1.36 11.73
CA LEU A 295 -5.94 2.56 10.99
C LEU A 295 -5.88 3.83 11.85
N LEU A 296 -6.23 3.77 13.12
CA LEU A 296 -6.11 4.89 14.06
C LEU A 296 -4.75 4.87 14.79
N PRO A 297 -4.07 6.01 14.99
CA PRO A 297 -4.41 7.37 14.55
C PRO A 297 -4.19 7.54 13.04
N MET A 298 -5.16 8.17 12.39
CA MET A 298 -5.19 8.26 10.93
C MET A 298 -4.17 9.24 10.36
N LEU A 299 -3.84 9.04 9.07
CA LEU A 299 -3.02 9.92 8.26
C LEU A 299 -1.54 10.07 8.70
N ASN A 300 -1.00 9.10 9.42
CA ASN A 300 0.41 9.08 9.85
C ASN A 300 1.23 7.93 9.22
N GLY A 301 0.98 7.59 7.97
CA GLY A 301 1.57 6.42 7.29
C GLY A 301 0.75 5.15 7.43
N CYS A 302 -0.38 5.20 8.18
CA CYS A 302 -1.19 4.03 8.48
C CYS A 302 -1.91 3.46 7.26
N PHE A 303 -2.41 4.30 6.35
CA PHE A 303 -3.02 3.84 5.10
C PHE A 303 -2.02 3.15 4.19
N SER A 304 -0.83 3.73 4.02
CA SER A 304 0.24 3.14 3.23
C SER A 304 0.67 1.77 3.78
N ASP A 305 0.84 1.66 5.09
CA ASP A 305 1.19 0.40 5.77
C ASP A 305 0.05 -0.63 5.66
N TRP A 306 -1.20 -0.20 5.83
CA TRP A 306 -2.38 -1.06 5.69
C TRP A 306 -2.54 -1.59 4.26
N MET A 307 -2.42 -0.74 3.23
CA MET A 307 -2.48 -1.17 1.82
C MET A 307 -1.43 -2.24 1.53
N TRP A 308 -0.20 -2.02 1.99
CA TRP A 308 0.86 -2.98 1.81
C TRP A 308 0.61 -4.30 2.55
N ARG A 309 0.26 -4.25 3.85
CA ARG A 309 0.11 -5.45 4.68
C ARG A 309 -1.19 -6.21 4.42
N SER A 310 -2.30 -5.51 4.28
CA SER A 310 -3.62 -6.13 4.16
C SER A 310 -3.97 -6.47 2.72
N LEU A 311 -3.69 -5.58 1.76
CA LEU A 311 -4.01 -5.79 0.36
C LEU A 311 -2.87 -6.47 -0.41
N GLY A 312 -1.64 -6.37 0.07
CA GLY A 312 -0.44 -6.87 -0.60
C GLY A 312 -0.14 -6.08 -1.88
N VAL A 313 -0.45 -4.77 -1.87
CA VAL A 313 -0.26 -3.86 -3.01
C VAL A 313 0.59 -2.69 -2.56
N PRO A 314 1.72 -2.40 -3.22
CA PRO A 314 2.50 -1.20 -2.94
C PRO A 314 1.64 0.06 -3.11
N PRO A 315 1.59 0.98 -2.13
CA PRO A 315 0.77 2.21 -2.23
C PRO A 315 1.08 3.05 -3.46
N SER A 316 2.35 3.04 -3.92
CA SER A 316 2.81 3.74 -5.12
C SER A 316 2.30 3.16 -6.44
N SER A 317 1.71 1.98 -6.44
CA SER A 317 1.14 1.33 -7.63
C SER A 317 -0.37 1.58 -7.79
N ILE A 318 -1.01 2.13 -6.76
CA ILE A 318 -2.41 2.53 -6.82
C ILE A 318 -2.47 3.95 -7.41
N PHE A 319 -3.36 4.18 -8.37
CA PHE A 319 -3.56 5.49 -8.92
C PHE A 319 -3.95 6.51 -7.84
N PRO A 320 -3.43 7.73 -7.88
CA PRO A 320 -3.75 8.78 -6.92
C PRO A 320 -5.23 8.99 -6.68
N SER A 321 -6.05 9.05 -7.74
CA SER A 321 -7.50 9.19 -7.62
C SER A 321 -8.16 7.99 -6.94
N VAL A 322 -7.74 6.76 -7.28
CA VAL A 322 -8.24 5.52 -6.66
C VAL A 322 -7.89 5.49 -5.17
N ARG A 323 -6.67 5.83 -4.84
CA ARG A 323 -6.22 5.88 -3.43
C ARG A 323 -7.01 6.92 -2.64
N CYS A 324 -7.21 8.12 -3.20
CA CYS A 324 -7.98 9.18 -2.57
C CYS A 324 -9.42 8.75 -2.29
N GLY A 325 -10.11 8.18 -3.30
CA GLY A 325 -11.47 7.69 -3.14
C GLY A 325 -11.59 6.57 -2.12
N LEU A 326 -10.59 5.67 -2.07
CA LEU A 326 -10.52 4.59 -1.09
C LEU A 326 -10.34 5.12 0.33
N GLU A 327 -9.37 6.02 0.55
CA GLU A 327 -9.15 6.66 1.84
C GLU A 327 -10.42 7.42 2.29
N MET A 328 -11.07 8.17 1.37
CA MET A 328 -12.31 8.90 1.64
C MET A 328 -13.42 7.96 2.10
N ALA A 329 -13.66 6.87 1.36
CA ALA A 329 -14.72 5.92 1.70
C ALA A 329 -14.49 5.26 3.07
N ILE A 330 -13.27 4.88 3.39
CA ILE A 330 -12.90 4.30 4.69
C ILE A 330 -13.06 5.34 5.81
N LEU A 331 -12.57 6.57 5.62
CA LEU A 331 -12.71 7.65 6.59
C LEU A 331 -14.16 7.97 6.88
N ASN A 332 -14.99 8.09 5.85
CA ASN A 332 -16.43 8.35 5.98
C ASN A 332 -17.14 7.19 6.69
N ALA A 333 -16.79 5.92 6.39
CA ALA A 333 -17.35 4.74 7.07
C ALA A 333 -17.01 4.73 8.57
N LEU A 334 -15.74 5.01 8.91
CA LEU A 334 -15.30 5.04 10.30
C LEU A 334 -15.88 6.23 11.06
N ALA A 335 -16.01 7.40 10.44
CA ALA A 335 -16.66 8.57 11.02
C ALA A 335 -18.15 8.28 11.29
N ALA A 336 -18.86 7.70 10.32
CA ALA A 336 -20.26 7.29 10.47
C ALA A 336 -20.44 6.25 11.59
N LYS A 337 -19.57 5.25 11.67
CA LYS A 337 -19.59 4.23 12.75
C LYS A 337 -19.41 4.85 14.14
N GLN A 338 -18.60 5.89 14.25
CA GLN A 338 -18.34 6.60 15.51
C GLN A 338 -19.37 7.71 15.82
N GLY A 339 -20.25 8.03 14.88
CA GLY A 339 -21.17 9.17 14.99
C GLY A 339 -20.44 10.52 15.08
N SER A 340 -19.26 10.63 14.44
CA SER A 340 -18.38 11.80 14.44
C SER A 340 -18.23 12.40 13.03
N SER A 341 -17.70 13.61 12.94
CA SER A 341 -17.30 14.18 11.66
C SER A 341 -15.95 13.61 11.19
N LEU A 342 -15.64 13.73 9.90
CA LEU A 342 -14.34 13.36 9.38
C LEU A 342 -13.22 14.19 10.03
N SER A 343 -13.44 15.48 10.25
CA SER A 343 -12.48 16.37 10.94
C SER A 343 -12.21 15.92 12.38
N ASP A 344 -13.27 15.53 13.13
CA ASP A 344 -13.13 15.03 14.50
C ASP A 344 -12.38 13.68 14.51
N LEU A 345 -12.72 12.78 13.59
CA LEU A 345 -12.04 11.49 13.45
C LEU A 345 -10.53 11.65 13.18
N ILE A 346 -10.17 12.54 12.27
CA ILE A 346 -8.75 12.77 11.91
C ILE A 346 -8.00 13.49 13.04
N SER A 347 -8.67 14.40 13.76
CA SER A 347 -8.09 15.14 14.87
C SER A 347 -7.90 14.30 16.12
N GLY A 348 -8.54 13.12 16.19
CA GLY A 348 -8.55 12.30 17.41
C GLY A 348 -9.40 12.89 18.54
N CYS A 349 -10.11 13.97 18.29
CA CYS A 349 -11.03 14.59 19.26
C CYS A 349 -12.34 13.78 19.31
N MET A 350 -12.37 12.74 20.12
CA MET A 350 -13.62 12.07 20.50
C MET A 350 -14.33 12.90 21.57
N SER A 351 -15.35 13.62 21.19
CA SER A 351 -16.25 14.22 22.14
C SER A 351 -16.95 13.12 22.93
N SER A 352 -16.54 12.90 24.19
CA SER A 352 -17.36 12.18 25.18
C SER A 352 -18.74 12.82 25.21
N SER A 353 -19.77 12.00 25.07
CA SER A 353 -21.19 12.39 25.02
C SER A 353 -21.72 13.04 26.31
N GLY A 354 -20.87 13.68 27.09
CA GLY A 354 -21.21 14.28 28.39
C GLY A 354 -20.88 15.76 28.57
N ASP A 355 -19.83 16.28 27.92
CA ASP A 355 -19.32 17.63 28.23
C ASP A 355 -19.15 18.53 26.98
N LYS A 356 -20.18 18.59 26.14
CA LYS A 356 -20.22 19.55 25.02
C LYS A 356 -20.30 21.03 25.43
N LYS A 357 -20.27 21.38 26.75
CA LYS A 357 -20.53 22.74 27.23
C LYS A 357 -19.31 23.54 27.70
N SER A 358 -18.12 22.99 27.93
CA SER A 358 -17.06 23.73 28.58
C SER A 358 -15.95 24.33 27.67
N LEU A 359 -15.86 23.93 26.39
CA LEU A 359 -14.91 24.53 25.43
C LEU A 359 -15.56 25.36 24.33
N ARG A 360 -16.91 25.38 24.26
CA ARG A 360 -17.68 26.19 23.30
C ARG A 360 -18.24 27.53 23.84
N ASP A 361 -17.96 27.89 25.09
CA ASP A 361 -18.66 28.98 25.74
C ASP A 361 -18.09 30.40 25.46
N ASN A 362 -17.17 30.59 24.50
CA ASN A 362 -16.72 31.96 24.20
C ASN A 362 -16.63 32.37 22.73
N THR A 363 -17.03 31.55 21.76
CA THR A 363 -17.22 32.06 20.38
C THR A 363 -18.40 31.36 19.72
N GLN A 364 -19.44 32.14 19.41
CA GLN A 364 -20.63 31.73 18.62
C GLN A 364 -20.32 31.47 17.14
N ASP A 365 -19.07 31.28 16.74
CA ASP A 365 -18.69 31.05 15.34
C ASP A 365 -18.76 29.56 15.01
N SER A 366 -19.68 29.20 14.11
CA SER A 366 -19.74 27.86 13.49
C SER A 366 -18.44 27.60 12.74
N ALA A 367 -17.87 26.39 12.94
CA ALA A 367 -16.65 25.95 12.22
C ALA A 367 -16.85 26.05 10.70
N SER A 368 -16.09 26.91 10.04
CA SER A 368 -16.18 27.17 8.59
C SER A 368 -14.81 27.45 7.99
N ILE A 369 -14.70 27.30 6.68
CA ILE A 369 -13.50 27.63 5.90
C ILE A 369 -13.84 28.63 4.81
N GLN A 370 -12.92 29.54 4.49
CA GLN A 370 -13.09 30.51 3.39
C GLN A 370 -12.84 29.83 2.03
N ILE A 371 -13.60 30.23 1.02
CA ILE A 371 -13.53 29.71 -0.34
C ILE A 371 -12.95 30.76 -1.29
N CYS A 372 -12.00 30.34 -2.12
CA CYS A 372 -11.44 31.12 -3.22
C CYS A 372 -12.27 30.89 -4.49
N ALA A 373 -12.76 31.94 -5.12
CA ALA A 373 -13.45 31.80 -6.41
C ALA A 373 -12.47 31.65 -7.57
N LEU A 374 -12.80 30.75 -8.51
CA LEU A 374 -12.05 30.56 -9.76
C LEU A 374 -12.69 31.44 -10.86
N VAL A 375 -11.88 32.25 -11.56
CA VAL A 375 -12.31 33.18 -12.59
C VAL A 375 -11.64 32.86 -13.91
N ASP A 376 -12.45 32.79 -14.97
CA ASP A 376 -11.97 32.73 -16.36
C ASP A 376 -11.55 34.12 -16.85
N CYS A 377 -10.36 34.19 -17.45
CA CYS A 377 -9.80 35.45 -17.98
C CYS A 377 -9.89 35.57 -19.50
N ASN A 378 -10.78 34.83 -20.17
CA ASN A 378 -10.93 34.88 -21.63
C ASN A 378 -11.57 36.19 -22.15
N GLY A 379 -12.29 36.93 -21.31
CA GLY A 379 -12.94 38.22 -21.67
C GLY A 379 -11.99 39.42 -21.71
N THR A 380 -12.49 40.55 -22.07
CA THR A 380 -11.78 41.84 -22.00
C THR A 380 -11.43 42.20 -20.54
N PRO A 381 -10.42 43.05 -20.29
CA PRO A 381 -10.10 43.47 -18.93
C PRO A 381 -11.29 44.04 -18.14
N ASN A 382 -12.21 44.76 -18.82
CA ASN A 382 -13.41 45.32 -18.20
C ASN A 382 -14.42 44.21 -17.81
N GLU A 383 -14.64 43.23 -18.66
CA GLU A 383 -15.56 42.13 -18.41
C GLU A 383 -15.05 41.26 -17.23
N VAL A 384 -13.75 40.89 -17.21
CA VAL A 384 -13.16 40.15 -16.12
C VAL A 384 -13.20 40.93 -14.80
N ALA A 385 -12.87 42.22 -14.83
CA ALA A 385 -12.94 43.08 -13.64
C ALA A 385 -14.40 43.24 -13.13
N TYR A 386 -15.40 43.28 -14.04
CA TYR A 386 -16.80 43.29 -13.64
C TYR A 386 -17.21 41.99 -12.94
N VAL A 387 -16.79 40.81 -13.47
CA VAL A 387 -17.04 39.52 -12.82
C VAL A 387 -16.41 39.48 -11.42
N VAL A 388 -15.17 39.95 -11.27
CA VAL A 388 -14.50 40.01 -9.96
C VAL A 388 -15.22 40.98 -9.01
N SER A 389 -15.73 42.09 -9.50
CA SER A 389 -16.55 43.03 -8.70
C SER A 389 -17.83 42.37 -8.19
N GLN A 390 -18.51 41.57 -9.02
CA GLN A 390 -19.69 40.83 -8.59
C GLN A 390 -19.32 39.78 -7.51
N LEU A 391 -18.24 39.04 -7.69
CA LEU A 391 -17.76 38.06 -6.68
C LEU A 391 -17.41 38.75 -5.35
N ALA A 392 -16.79 39.93 -5.39
CA ALA A 392 -16.53 40.71 -4.17
C ALA A 392 -17.82 41.13 -3.47
N ASN A 393 -18.88 41.52 -4.23
CA ASN A 393 -20.18 41.84 -3.67
C ASN A 393 -20.94 40.59 -3.16
N GLU A 394 -20.67 39.42 -3.72
CA GLU A 394 -21.17 38.15 -3.22
C GLU A 394 -20.49 37.71 -1.92
N GLY A 395 -19.44 38.41 -1.45
CA GLY A 395 -18.71 38.09 -0.22
C GLY A 395 -17.43 37.27 -0.39
N PHE A 396 -16.94 37.06 -1.63
CA PHE A 396 -15.63 36.43 -1.81
C PHE A 396 -14.50 37.38 -1.42
N THR A 397 -13.59 36.88 -0.58
CA THR A 397 -12.39 37.61 -0.11
C THR A 397 -11.17 37.35 -0.99
N THR A 398 -11.21 36.30 -1.81
CA THR A 398 -10.08 35.85 -2.64
C THR A 398 -10.57 35.29 -3.96
N VAL A 399 -9.90 35.69 -5.05
CA VAL A 399 -10.12 35.15 -6.38
C VAL A 399 -8.84 34.61 -6.98
N LYS A 400 -8.96 33.53 -7.77
CA LYS A 400 -7.87 32.96 -8.58
C LYS A 400 -8.15 33.15 -10.06
N LEU A 401 -7.23 33.82 -10.76
CA LEU A 401 -7.33 34.18 -12.18
C LEU A 401 -6.45 33.22 -13.00
N LYS A 402 -7.02 32.61 -14.04
CA LYS A 402 -6.25 31.79 -14.99
C LYS A 402 -5.60 32.70 -16.03
N VAL A 403 -4.29 32.88 -15.96
CA VAL A 403 -3.45 33.66 -16.87
C VAL A 403 -2.68 32.78 -17.87
N ALA A 404 -1.75 33.36 -18.64
CA ALA A 404 -0.97 32.67 -19.66
C ALA A 404 -1.82 32.07 -20.82
N ARG A 405 -2.93 32.76 -21.16
CA ARG A 405 -3.83 32.35 -22.23
C ARG A 405 -3.71 33.26 -23.47
N ARG A 406 -3.07 34.38 -23.29
CA ARG A 406 -2.80 35.38 -24.35
C ARG A 406 -1.36 35.28 -24.81
N GLU A 407 -1.06 35.81 -26.00
CA GLU A 407 0.29 35.80 -26.53
C GLU A 407 1.23 36.67 -25.70
N SER A 408 0.74 37.83 -25.25
CA SER A 408 1.53 38.77 -24.44
C SER A 408 1.15 38.73 -22.98
N PRO A 409 2.11 38.51 -22.07
CA PRO A 409 1.90 38.56 -20.62
C PRO A 409 1.39 39.93 -20.12
N THR A 410 1.65 41.02 -20.87
CA THR A 410 1.20 42.37 -20.52
C THR A 410 -0.30 42.52 -20.66
N GLU A 411 -0.96 41.73 -21.51
CA GLU A 411 -2.42 41.72 -21.63
C GLU A 411 -3.06 41.10 -20.39
N ASP A 412 -2.47 40.02 -19.84
CA ASP A 412 -2.93 39.44 -18.59
C ASP A 412 -2.70 40.41 -17.42
N ALA A 413 -1.57 41.17 -17.42
CA ALA A 413 -1.31 42.19 -16.41
C ALA A 413 -2.32 43.36 -16.48
N ALA A 414 -2.85 43.74 -17.70
CA ALA A 414 -3.87 44.75 -17.86
C ALA A 414 -5.20 44.36 -17.17
N ILE A 415 -5.53 43.05 -17.12
CA ILE A 415 -6.70 42.57 -16.40
C ILE A 415 -6.52 42.83 -14.88
N ILE A 416 -5.38 42.54 -14.33
CA ILE A 416 -5.09 42.72 -12.89
C ILE A 416 -5.15 44.20 -12.55
N ARG A 417 -4.57 45.04 -13.38
CA ARG A 417 -4.68 46.50 -13.23
C ARG A 417 -6.14 46.93 -13.18
N LYS A 418 -6.95 46.44 -14.13
CA LYS A 418 -8.37 46.84 -14.23
C LYS A 418 -9.19 46.34 -13.02
N ILE A 419 -8.91 45.17 -12.51
CA ILE A 419 -9.51 44.67 -11.25
C ILE A 419 -9.17 45.61 -10.11
N ARG A 420 -7.89 46.00 -9.94
CA ARG A 420 -7.46 46.90 -8.89
C ARG A 420 -8.09 48.31 -8.99
N GLU A 421 -8.27 48.81 -10.20
CA GLU A 421 -8.99 50.08 -10.46
C GLU A 421 -10.46 50.00 -10.02
N MET A 422 -11.13 48.87 -10.25
CA MET A 422 -12.56 48.69 -10.00
C MET A 422 -12.88 48.27 -8.55
N VAL A 423 -12.13 47.34 -8.00
CA VAL A 423 -12.41 46.69 -6.68
C VAL A 423 -11.45 47.16 -5.59
N GLY A 424 -10.31 47.75 -5.95
CA GLY A 424 -9.24 48.10 -5.00
C GLY A 424 -8.56 46.90 -4.40
N TYR A 425 -8.18 47.02 -3.11
CA TYR A 425 -7.45 45.97 -2.38
C TYR A 425 -8.35 45.21 -1.38
N LYS A 426 -9.67 45.29 -1.56
CA LYS A 426 -10.63 44.56 -0.72
C LYS A 426 -10.62 43.06 -0.97
N ILE A 427 -10.12 42.61 -2.13
CA ILE A 427 -10.04 41.22 -2.53
C ILE A 427 -8.60 40.82 -2.79
N ASN A 428 -8.22 39.66 -2.31
CA ASN A 428 -6.91 39.04 -2.60
C ASN A 428 -6.92 38.46 -4.00
N ILE A 429 -5.88 38.71 -4.76
CA ILE A 429 -5.73 38.19 -6.11
C ILE A 429 -4.63 37.12 -6.11
N ARG A 430 -4.98 35.93 -6.58
CA ARG A 430 -4.08 34.84 -6.94
C ARG A 430 -4.11 34.70 -8.45
N VAL A 431 -2.99 34.42 -9.06
CA VAL A 431 -2.92 34.16 -10.51
C VAL A 431 -2.29 32.79 -10.75
N ASP A 432 -2.71 32.09 -11.79
CA ASP A 432 -2.26 30.76 -12.11
C ASP A 432 -1.88 30.68 -13.60
N ALA A 433 -0.59 30.47 -13.85
CA ALA A 433 -0.03 30.41 -15.20
C ALA A 433 0.06 28.96 -15.73
N ASN A 434 -0.25 27.95 -14.92
CA ASN A 434 -0.23 26.53 -15.27
C ASN A 434 1.04 26.13 -16.07
N ARG A 435 2.22 26.64 -15.70
CA ARG A 435 3.52 26.36 -16.31
C ARG A 435 3.61 26.68 -17.81
N LYS A 436 2.82 27.63 -18.32
CA LYS A 436 2.75 27.93 -19.74
C LYS A 436 3.74 28.98 -20.21
N TRP A 437 4.27 29.80 -19.31
CA TRP A 437 5.23 30.82 -19.69
C TRP A 437 6.66 30.30 -19.75
N THR A 438 7.43 30.80 -20.74
CA THR A 438 8.90 30.77 -20.66
C THR A 438 9.36 31.67 -19.52
N TYR A 439 10.60 31.51 -19.09
CA TYR A 439 11.19 32.35 -18.04
C TYR A 439 11.05 33.85 -18.34
N GLU A 440 11.37 34.27 -19.56
CA GLU A 440 11.32 35.67 -20.01
C GLU A 440 9.89 36.25 -19.99
N LYS A 441 8.92 35.47 -20.43
CA LYS A 441 7.50 35.88 -20.38
C LYS A 441 7.02 36.02 -18.94
N ALA A 442 7.41 35.11 -18.07
CA ALA A 442 7.08 35.16 -16.64
C ALA A 442 7.66 36.42 -15.97
N ILE A 443 8.92 36.76 -16.22
CA ILE A 443 9.58 37.98 -15.75
C ILE A 443 8.91 39.23 -16.29
N GLN A 444 8.54 39.25 -17.57
CA GLN A 444 7.80 40.37 -18.18
C GLN A 444 6.44 40.58 -17.50
N PHE A 445 5.69 39.51 -17.22
CA PHE A 445 4.44 39.60 -16.45
C PHE A 445 4.72 40.13 -15.04
N GLY A 446 5.68 39.54 -14.33
CA GLY A 446 6.06 39.90 -12.97
C GLY A 446 6.39 41.38 -12.84
N SER A 447 7.18 41.91 -13.76
CA SER A 447 7.54 43.33 -13.80
C SER A 447 6.29 44.25 -13.98
N SER A 448 5.28 43.78 -14.76
CA SER A 448 4.06 44.52 -15.04
C SER A 448 3.05 44.51 -13.89
N VAL A 449 3.13 43.54 -12.96
CA VAL A 449 2.17 43.37 -11.86
C VAL A 449 2.73 43.66 -10.46
N LYS A 450 3.99 43.99 -10.35
CA LYS A 450 4.71 44.17 -9.08
C LYS A 450 4.02 45.14 -8.09
N SER A 451 3.32 46.14 -8.60
CA SER A 451 2.61 47.16 -7.78
C SER A 451 1.19 46.79 -7.38
N PHE A 452 0.67 45.61 -7.79
CA PHE A 452 -0.74 45.26 -7.63
C PHE A 452 -1.01 44.28 -6.48
N ASP A 453 -0.04 44.03 -5.61
CA ASP A 453 -0.17 43.22 -4.39
C ASP A 453 -0.86 41.86 -4.63
N LEU A 454 -0.22 40.99 -5.42
CA LEU A 454 -0.67 39.65 -5.62
C LEU A 454 -0.37 38.80 -4.38
N GLN A 455 -1.35 38.01 -3.91
CA GLN A 455 -1.12 37.09 -2.81
C GLN A 455 -0.09 36.03 -3.18
N TYR A 456 -0.15 35.50 -4.40
CA TYR A 456 0.88 34.68 -5.03
C TYR A 456 0.61 34.48 -6.53
N ILE A 457 1.64 34.05 -7.24
CA ILE A 457 1.57 33.49 -8.58
C ILE A 457 1.83 31.99 -8.53
N GLU A 458 0.91 31.19 -9.10
CA GLU A 458 0.98 29.73 -9.12
C GLU A 458 1.64 29.27 -10.41
N GLU A 459 2.67 28.40 -10.29
CA GLU A 459 3.41 27.78 -11.40
C GLU A 459 3.78 28.75 -12.53
N PRO A 460 4.59 29.80 -12.25
CA PRO A 460 4.82 30.88 -13.21
C PRO A 460 5.62 30.48 -14.44
N VAL A 461 6.45 29.41 -14.34
CA VAL A 461 7.41 29.02 -15.39
C VAL A 461 7.25 27.56 -15.81
N CYS A 462 7.57 27.25 -17.07
CA CYS A 462 7.44 25.90 -17.64
C CYS A 462 8.42 24.89 -17.03
N HIS A 463 9.62 25.33 -16.60
CA HIS A 463 10.64 24.49 -15.99
C HIS A 463 10.72 24.74 -14.48
N GLN A 464 10.61 23.67 -13.70
CA GLN A 464 10.61 23.78 -12.22
C GLN A 464 11.94 24.30 -11.65
N GLU A 465 13.03 24.09 -12.36
CA GLU A 465 14.40 24.57 -12.02
C GLU A 465 14.47 26.11 -12.01
N ASP A 466 13.62 26.78 -12.77
CA ASP A 466 13.58 28.24 -12.87
C ASP A 466 12.70 28.91 -11.81
N ILE A 467 11.92 28.15 -11.03
CA ILE A 467 10.97 28.71 -10.05
C ILE A 467 11.68 29.59 -9.01
N ILE A 468 12.76 29.08 -8.41
CA ILE A 468 13.51 29.83 -7.38
C ILE A 468 14.13 31.09 -7.99
N LYS A 469 14.76 30.95 -9.13
CA LYS A 469 15.33 32.09 -9.86
C LYS A 469 14.25 33.15 -10.19
N PHE A 470 13.05 32.72 -10.60
CA PHE A 470 11.91 33.62 -10.81
C PHE A 470 11.53 34.36 -9.51
N CYS A 471 11.47 33.65 -8.36
CA CYS A 471 11.21 34.30 -7.07
C CYS A 471 12.22 35.41 -6.75
N GLU A 472 13.52 35.13 -6.98
CA GLU A 472 14.63 36.07 -6.67
C GLU A 472 14.59 37.31 -7.58
N GLU A 473 14.35 37.13 -8.87
CA GLU A 473 14.38 38.23 -9.85
C GLU A 473 13.11 39.08 -9.83
N SER A 474 11.94 38.44 -9.78
CA SER A 474 10.64 39.15 -9.79
C SER A 474 10.27 39.75 -8.43
N ASN A 475 10.76 39.18 -7.33
CA ASN A 475 10.32 39.47 -5.95
C ASN A 475 8.81 39.22 -5.74
N LEU A 476 8.19 38.37 -6.54
CA LEU A 476 6.78 37.98 -6.37
C LEU A 476 6.66 36.70 -5.55
N PRO A 477 5.65 36.60 -4.69
CA PRO A 477 5.34 35.37 -3.98
C PRO A 477 4.84 34.27 -4.94
N VAL A 478 5.34 33.06 -4.79
CA VAL A 478 5.05 31.91 -5.67
C VAL A 478 4.34 30.81 -4.89
N ALA A 479 3.38 30.14 -5.54
CA ALA A 479 2.77 28.91 -5.06
C ALA A 479 3.11 27.74 -6.00
N LEU A 480 3.24 26.53 -5.41
CA LEU A 480 3.47 25.29 -6.14
C LEU A 480 2.16 24.51 -6.27
N ASP A 481 1.83 24.01 -7.46
CA ASP A 481 0.69 23.14 -7.80
C ASP A 481 1.18 21.94 -8.61
N GLU A 482 1.32 22.03 -9.94
CA GLU A 482 1.78 20.92 -10.78
C GLU A 482 3.20 20.45 -10.48
N THR A 483 3.99 21.25 -9.78
CA THR A 483 5.29 20.82 -9.25
C THR A 483 5.13 19.78 -8.16
N ILE A 484 4.09 19.91 -7.32
CA ILE A 484 3.76 18.94 -6.27
C ILE A 484 3.18 17.66 -6.86
N ASP A 485 2.33 17.78 -7.87
CA ASP A 485 1.69 16.66 -8.57
C ASP A 485 2.72 15.69 -9.18
N LYS A 486 3.93 16.17 -9.50
CA LYS A 486 5.01 15.41 -10.11
C LYS A 486 6.00 14.78 -9.13
N LEU A 487 5.84 15.01 -7.82
CA LEU A 487 6.72 14.41 -6.82
C LEU A 487 6.62 12.88 -6.84
N LYS A 488 7.77 12.21 -6.95
CA LYS A 488 7.86 10.74 -6.96
C LYS A 488 8.81 10.28 -5.86
N GLY A 489 8.52 9.12 -5.29
CA GLY A 489 9.37 8.52 -4.25
C GLY A 489 9.18 9.18 -2.88
N ASP A 490 10.25 9.65 -2.25
CA ASP A 490 10.19 10.32 -0.94
C ASP A 490 9.76 11.79 -1.12
N ILE A 491 8.48 12.05 -0.94
CA ILE A 491 7.84 13.36 -1.09
C ILE A 491 8.57 14.44 -0.25
N LEU A 492 8.95 14.12 0.99
CA LEU A 492 9.59 15.09 1.88
C LEU A 492 11.00 15.47 1.39
N SER A 493 11.76 14.51 0.90
CA SER A 493 13.09 14.76 0.32
C SER A 493 13.02 15.65 -0.92
N GLU A 494 12.03 15.41 -1.77
CA GLU A 494 11.82 16.24 -2.98
C GLU A 494 11.39 17.68 -2.62
N LEU A 495 10.50 17.85 -1.62
CA LEU A 495 10.08 19.16 -1.15
C LEU A 495 11.20 20.01 -0.56
N GLN A 496 12.28 19.38 -0.03
CA GLN A 496 13.43 20.14 0.50
C GLN A 496 14.10 21.03 -0.55
N LYS A 497 13.97 20.72 -1.83
CA LYS A 497 14.46 21.55 -2.95
C LYS A 497 13.76 22.91 -3.04
N PHE A 498 12.58 23.04 -2.44
CA PHE A 498 11.72 24.23 -2.49
C PHE A 498 11.66 25.00 -1.16
N VAL A 499 12.64 24.83 -0.28
CA VAL A 499 12.79 25.64 0.93
C VAL A 499 13.35 27.00 0.54
N HIS A 500 12.48 27.92 0.12
CA HIS A 500 12.84 29.27 -0.27
C HIS A 500 11.76 30.27 0.23
N ALA A 501 12.17 31.47 0.66
CA ALA A 501 11.26 32.47 1.23
C ALA A 501 10.22 32.99 0.24
N GLY A 502 10.56 33.08 -1.04
CA GLY A 502 9.68 33.48 -2.12
C GLY A 502 8.58 32.44 -2.47
N ILE A 503 8.74 31.19 -2.05
CA ILE A 503 7.68 30.18 -2.16
C ILE A 503 6.82 30.29 -0.90
N VAL A 504 5.58 30.77 -1.04
CA VAL A 504 4.70 31.12 0.10
C VAL A 504 3.53 30.16 0.30
N ALA A 505 3.20 29.35 -0.71
CA ALA A 505 2.06 28.44 -0.64
C ALA A 505 2.31 27.14 -1.40
N LEU A 506 1.66 26.07 -0.96
CA LEU A 506 1.49 24.80 -1.67
C LEU A 506 0.00 24.57 -1.90
N VAL A 507 -0.38 24.36 -3.16
CA VAL A 507 -1.74 24.03 -3.57
C VAL A 507 -1.86 22.51 -3.63
N ILE A 508 -2.72 21.94 -2.80
CA ILE A 508 -2.78 20.50 -2.54
C ILE A 508 -4.13 19.97 -2.98
N LYS A 509 -4.14 19.09 -3.97
CA LYS A 509 -5.34 18.39 -4.47
C LYS A 509 -5.29 16.94 -4.02
N PRO A 510 -6.08 16.52 -3.01
CA PRO A 510 -5.99 15.16 -2.46
C PRO A 510 -6.13 14.05 -3.50
N SER A 511 -7.00 14.23 -4.51
CA SER A 511 -7.18 13.27 -5.61
C SER A 511 -5.94 13.11 -6.51
N ILE A 512 -5.09 14.14 -6.59
CA ILE A 512 -3.89 14.16 -7.44
C ILE A 512 -2.64 13.68 -6.68
N VAL A 513 -2.50 14.11 -5.41
CA VAL A 513 -1.34 13.70 -4.61
C VAL A 513 -1.48 12.30 -4.00
N GLY A 514 -2.59 11.61 -4.22
CA GLY A 514 -2.83 10.24 -3.77
C GLY A 514 -3.36 10.13 -2.35
N GLY A 515 -4.41 10.89 -2.04
CA GLY A 515 -5.20 10.76 -0.83
C GLY A 515 -4.89 11.75 0.29
N PHE A 516 -5.64 11.61 1.37
CA PHE A 516 -5.58 12.50 2.54
C PHE A 516 -4.28 12.33 3.32
N GLU A 517 -3.73 11.12 3.35
CA GLU A 517 -2.46 10.85 4.04
C GLU A 517 -1.30 11.61 3.41
N ASN A 518 -1.15 11.55 2.08
CA ASN A 518 -0.13 12.29 1.37
C ASN A 518 -0.38 13.80 1.43
N ALA A 519 -1.65 14.22 1.26
CA ALA A 519 -2.05 15.62 1.36
C ALA A 519 -1.69 16.23 2.73
N ARG A 520 -1.93 15.51 3.82
CA ARG A 520 -1.53 15.92 5.16
C ARG A 520 -0.01 16.01 5.34
N LEU A 521 0.73 15.05 4.80
CA LEU A 521 2.19 15.05 4.86
C LEU A 521 2.78 16.31 4.20
N ILE A 522 2.29 16.64 3.01
CA ILE A 522 2.68 17.85 2.25
C ILE A 522 2.27 19.12 3.00
N ALA A 523 1.02 19.17 3.50
CA ALA A 523 0.50 20.31 4.25
C ALA A 523 1.30 20.58 5.54
N LYS A 524 1.62 19.53 6.30
CA LYS A 524 2.43 19.62 7.51
C LYS A 524 3.82 20.17 7.21
N TRP A 525 4.45 19.69 6.14
CA TRP A 525 5.73 20.22 5.69
C TRP A 525 5.65 21.72 5.37
N ALA A 526 4.63 22.14 4.60
CA ALA A 526 4.41 23.54 4.26
C ALA A 526 4.27 24.42 5.52
N GLN A 527 3.40 24.04 6.45
CA GLN A 527 3.12 24.76 7.68
C GLN A 527 4.37 24.86 8.59
N LEU A 528 5.16 23.77 8.69
CA LEU A 528 6.43 23.78 9.44
C LEU A 528 7.43 24.79 8.86
N HIS A 529 7.40 25.03 7.54
CA HIS A 529 8.24 26.02 6.87
C HIS A 529 7.58 27.41 6.75
N GLY A 530 6.43 27.63 7.40
CA GLY A 530 5.72 28.92 7.39
C GLY A 530 5.05 29.25 6.06
N LYS A 531 4.69 28.22 5.28
CA LYS A 531 4.01 28.35 3.99
C LYS A 531 2.54 28.00 4.15
N MET A 532 1.67 28.61 3.33
CA MET A 532 0.25 28.28 3.30
C MET A 532 0.05 26.88 2.69
N ALA A 533 -0.78 26.06 3.32
CA ALA A 533 -1.29 24.82 2.76
C ALA A 533 -2.72 25.06 2.24
N VAL A 534 -2.88 25.13 0.94
CA VAL A 534 -4.17 25.46 0.29
C VAL A 534 -4.77 24.20 -0.27
N VAL A 535 -5.85 23.68 0.32
CA VAL A 535 -6.61 22.56 -0.25
C VAL A 535 -7.33 23.04 -1.50
N SER A 536 -7.21 22.28 -2.57
CA SER A 536 -7.85 22.58 -3.85
C SER A 536 -8.54 21.33 -4.41
N CYS A 537 -9.32 21.51 -5.46
CA CYS A 537 -10.06 20.45 -6.14
C CYS A 537 -9.93 20.57 -7.65
N ALA A 538 -10.25 19.47 -8.35
CA ALA A 538 -10.15 19.31 -9.79
C ALA A 538 -11.53 18.98 -10.40
N PHE A 539 -12.54 19.80 -10.07
CA PHE A 539 -13.93 19.68 -10.50
C PHE A 539 -14.61 18.38 -10.04
N GLU A 540 -14.26 17.89 -8.87
CA GLU A 540 -14.95 16.79 -8.21
C GLU A 540 -16.34 17.24 -7.73
N SER A 541 -17.19 16.25 -7.43
CA SER A 541 -18.57 16.45 -6.96
C SER A 541 -18.65 17.00 -5.53
N SER A 542 -19.84 17.31 -5.09
CA SER A 542 -20.10 17.70 -3.69
C SER A 542 -19.69 16.64 -2.66
N LEU A 543 -19.55 15.37 -3.04
CA LEU A 543 -19.06 14.33 -2.14
C LEU A 543 -17.60 14.57 -1.77
N SER A 544 -16.71 14.74 -2.75
CA SER A 544 -15.31 15.09 -2.49
C SER A 544 -15.19 16.46 -1.85
N LEU A 545 -15.93 17.45 -2.31
CA LEU A 545 -15.91 18.80 -1.74
C LEU A 545 -16.24 18.78 -0.25
N SER A 546 -17.24 18.00 0.18
CA SER A 546 -17.61 17.86 1.59
C SER A 546 -16.48 17.27 2.44
N ALA A 547 -15.76 16.26 1.91
CA ALA A 547 -14.59 15.71 2.57
C ALA A 547 -13.44 16.72 2.61
N TYR A 548 -13.21 17.48 1.54
CA TYR A 548 -12.15 18.49 1.45
C TYR A 548 -12.41 19.70 2.37
N VAL A 549 -13.66 20.10 2.57
CA VAL A 549 -14.04 21.15 3.55
C VAL A 549 -13.64 20.71 4.97
N GLN A 550 -14.00 19.50 5.37
CA GLN A 550 -13.65 18.96 6.67
C GLN A 550 -12.14 18.77 6.84
N PHE A 551 -11.47 18.34 5.79
CA PHE A 551 -10.01 18.19 5.78
C PHE A 551 -9.27 19.53 5.83
N ALA A 552 -9.74 20.55 5.09
CA ALA A 552 -9.18 21.90 5.13
C ALA A 552 -9.28 22.51 6.52
N TYR A 553 -10.43 22.37 7.18
CA TYR A 553 -10.61 22.80 8.56
C TYR A 553 -9.65 22.09 9.52
N TYR A 554 -9.47 20.77 9.38
CA TYR A 554 -8.44 20.03 10.13
C TYR A 554 -7.03 20.61 9.92
N LEU A 555 -6.66 20.97 8.68
CA LEU A 555 -5.35 21.57 8.39
C LEU A 555 -5.21 22.97 8.99
N GLU A 556 -6.29 23.75 9.12
CA GLU A 556 -6.28 25.04 9.80
C GLU A 556 -6.04 24.86 11.32
N LEU A 557 -6.68 23.87 11.93
CA LEU A 557 -6.42 23.52 13.34
C LEU A 557 -4.97 23.06 13.55
N GLN A 558 -4.44 22.25 12.64
CA GLN A 558 -3.04 21.81 12.65
C GLN A 558 -2.09 23.01 12.54
N ASN A 559 -2.39 23.96 11.64
CA ASN A 559 -1.59 25.17 11.47
C ASN A 559 -1.59 26.03 12.72
N ALA A 560 -2.75 26.22 13.36
CA ALA A 560 -2.89 26.98 14.59
C ALA A 560 -2.03 26.38 15.72
N ALA A 561 -2.06 25.07 15.88
CA ALA A 561 -1.21 24.35 16.83
C ALA A 561 0.29 24.58 16.54
N ILE A 562 0.72 24.44 15.27
CA ILE A 562 2.12 24.67 14.87
C ILE A 562 2.54 26.12 15.12
N CYS A 563 1.68 27.11 14.82
CA CYS A 563 1.99 28.52 15.05
C CYS A 563 2.16 28.83 16.55
N THR A 564 1.29 28.31 17.40
CA THR A 564 1.37 28.44 18.84
C THR A 564 2.71 27.92 19.38
N LEU A 565 3.11 26.74 18.95
CA LEU A 565 4.37 26.10 19.36
C LEU A 565 5.61 26.88 18.92
N LYS A 566 5.58 27.37 17.68
CA LYS A 566 6.69 28.15 17.11
C LYS A 566 6.67 29.62 17.49
N LYS A 567 5.72 30.05 18.34
CA LYS A 567 5.49 31.47 18.73
C LYS A 567 5.42 32.38 17.49
N ARG A 568 4.74 31.91 16.46
CA ARG A 568 4.43 32.71 15.25
C ARG A 568 3.03 33.29 15.41
N ASP A 569 2.82 34.48 14.87
CA ASP A 569 1.48 35.04 14.77
C ASP A 569 0.60 34.10 13.92
N LEU A 570 -0.64 33.89 14.39
CA LEU A 570 -1.63 33.18 13.60
C LEU A 570 -1.79 33.89 12.25
N SER A 571 -1.50 33.20 11.17
CA SER A 571 -1.72 33.73 9.84
C SER A 571 -3.21 34.00 9.63
N ARG A 572 -3.54 34.97 8.77
CA ARG A 572 -4.93 35.25 8.35
C ARG A 572 -5.57 33.95 7.84
N ALA A 573 -6.91 33.85 7.98
CA ALA A 573 -7.68 32.73 7.45
C ALA A 573 -7.32 32.46 5.97
N ILE A 574 -7.12 31.19 5.63
CA ILE A 574 -6.71 30.76 4.28
C ILE A 574 -7.98 30.53 3.46
N ALA A 575 -8.13 31.22 2.31
CA ALA A 575 -9.17 30.86 1.37
C ALA A 575 -8.73 29.62 0.55
N HIS A 576 -9.47 28.52 0.66
CA HIS A 576 -9.19 27.25 -0.03
C HIS A 576 -9.72 27.23 -1.46
N GLY A 577 -9.02 26.53 -2.38
CA GLY A 577 -9.32 26.47 -3.81
C GLY A 577 -10.49 25.54 -4.17
N LEU A 578 -11.59 25.61 -3.40
CA LEU A 578 -12.76 24.76 -3.58
C LEU A 578 -13.88 25.40 -4.41
N GLY A 579 -13.65 26.57 -5.00
CA GLY A 579 -14.65 27.32 -5.78
C GLY A 579 -15.03 26.68 -7.13
N THR A 580 -14.53 25.52 -7.48
CA THR A 580 -14.90 24.79 -8.71
C THR A 580 -16.34 24.29 -8.71
N TYR A 581 -17.02 24.21 -7.56
CA TYR A 581 -18.44 23.87 -7.48
C TYR A 581 -19.32 24.75 -8.36
N ARG A 582 -18.94 26.01 -8.58
CA ARG A 582 -19.67 26.97 -9.46
C ARG A 582 -19.64 26.57 -10.94
N TRP A 583 -18.73 25.63 -11.30
CA TRP A 583 -18.58 25.13 -12.67
C TRP A 583 -19.29 23.80 -12.88
N LEU A 584 -19.87 23.21 -11.83
CA LEU A 584 -20.71 22.02 -11.94
C LEU A 584 -22.12 22.46 -12.39
N LYS A 585 -22.55 21.98 -13.56
CA LYS A 585 -23.95 22.16 -14.03
C LYS A 585 -24.88 21.15 -13.36
N GLU A 586 -24.32 20.03 -12.98
CA GLU A 586 -24.98 18.89 -12.36
C GLU A 586 -24.11 18.30 -11.25
N ASP A 587 -24.72 17.51 -10.37
CA ASP A 587 -24.01 16.83 -9.29
C ASP A 587 -24.44 15.36 -9.19
N ILE A 588 -23.62 14.54 -8.53
CA ILE A 588 -23.91 13.11 -8.24
C ILE A 588 -25.01 12.95 -7.16
N SER A 589 -25.38 13.99 -6.48
CA SER A 589 -26.50 14.06 -5.54
C SER A 589 -27.56 15.06 -6.03
N ASP A 590 -28.84 14.86 -5.63
CA ASP A 590 -29.92 15.79 -5.97
C ASP A 590 -29.74 17.16 -5.30
N LYS A 591 -29.04 17.21 -4.16
CA LYS A 591 -28.71 18.44 -3.45
C LYS A 591 -27.20 18.56 -3.34
N GLY A 592 -26.62 19.59 -3.93
CA GLY A 592 -25.20 19.88 -3.79
C GLY A 592 -24.83 20.35 -2.38
N LEU A 593 -23.53 20.37 -2.09
CA LEU A 593 -23.01 20.94 -0.86
C LEU A 593 -23.39 22.43 -0.74
N LYS A 594 -23.94 22.81 0.38
CA LYS A 594 -24.31 24.21 0.65
C LYS A 594 -23.07 25.03 0.97
N ILE A 595 -22.79 26.01 0.10
CA ILE A 595 -21.75 27.03 0.31
C ILE A 595 -22.46 28.38 0.22
N CYS A 596 -22.39 29.22 1.24
CA CYS A 596 -23.15 30.47 1.35
C CYS A 596 -22.34 31.53 2.09
N VAL A 597 -22.90 32.75 2.08
CA VAL A 597 -22.36 33.85 2.87
C VAL A 597 -22.60 33.57 4.35
N SER A 598 -21.54 33.65 5.12
CA SER A 598 -21.60 33.48 6.59
C SER A 598 -22.31 34.67 7.22
N PRO A 599 -23.32 34.43 8.07
CA PRO A 599 -24.00 35.52 8.79
C PRO A 599 -23.10 36.34 9.71
N CYS A 600 -21.96 35.78 10.10
CA CYS A 600 -21.05 36.40 11.08
C CYS A 600 -19.95 37.24 10.42
N SER A 601 -19.50 36.85 9.21
CA SER A 601 -18.33 37.45 8.56
C SER A 601 -18.66 38.19 7.26
N ASP A 602 -19.89 38.08 6.75
CA ASP A 602 -20.30 38.50 5.42
C ASP A 602 -19.44 37.87 4.26
N ASN A 603 -18.63 36.85 4.57
CA ASN A 603 -17.78 36.16 3.61
C ASN A 603 -18.41 34.86 3.10
N VAL A 604 -18.07 34.48 1.87
CA VAL A 604 -18.43 33.15 1.35
C VAL A 604 -17.60 32.08 2.02
N GLU A 605 -18.29 31.21 2.75
CA GLU A 605 -17.68 30.14 3.53
C GLU A 605 -18.40 28.81 3.32
N ALA A 606 -17.70 27.71 3.55
CA ALA A 606 -18.25 26.38 3.64
C ALA A 606 -18.26 25.92 5.11
N SER A 607 -19.44 25.62 5.63
CA SER A 607 -19.61 25.10 6.98
C SER A 607 -19.16 23.65 7.10
N VAL A 608 -18.39 23.32 8.13
CA VAL A 608 -18.00 21.95 8.46
C VAL A 608 -19.21 21.11 8.85
N GLU A 609 -20.19 21.69 9.52
CA GLU A 609 -21.43 21.03 9.90
C GLU A 609 -22.33 20.69 8.70
N ASP A 610 -22.45 21.62 7.75
CA ASP A 610 -23.16 21.37 6.48
C ASP A 610 -22.46 20.27 5.66
N ALA A 611 -21.12 20.28 5.61
CA ALA A 611 -20.33 19.27 4.92
C ALA A 611 -20.47 17.87 5.58
N HIS A 612 -20.45 17.81 6.90
CA HIS A 612 -20.71 16.57 7.64
C HIS A 612 -22.12 16.05 7.42
N SER A 613 -23.13 16.95 7.56
CA SER A 613 -24.54 16.59 7.34
C SER A 613 -24.79 16.12 5.91
N PHE A 614 -24.11 16.72 4.92
CA PHE A 614 -24.20 16.27 3.53
C PHE A 614 -23.74 14.80 3.38
N VAL A 615 -22.58 14.44 3.92
CA VAL A 615 -22.06 13.05 3.84
C VAL A 615 -22.96 12.07 4.56
N GLN A 616 -23.47 12.41 5.74
CA GLN A 616 -24.40 11.55 6.51
C GLN A 616 -25.72 11.28 5.78
N ASN A 617 -26.22 12.28 5.04
CA ASN A 617 -27.50 12.18 4.32
C ASN A 617 -27.30 12.01 2.81
N PHE A 618 -26.09 11.58 2.39
CA PHE A 618 -25.76 11.47 0.96
C PHE A 618 -26.66 10.45 0.25
N GLN A 619 -27.29 10.90 -0.81
CA GLN A 619 -28.15 10.09 -1.66
C GLN A 619 -27.69 10.24 -3.12
N ILE A 620 -27.45 9.10 -3.77
CA ILE A 620 -26.97 9.05 -5.14
C ILE A 620 -28.12 9.41 -6.09
N ASN A 621 -27.86 10.39 -6.98
CA ASN A 621 -28.74 10.69 -8.08
C ASN A 621 -28.57 9.65 -9.19
N ASN A 622 -29.49 8.68 -9.25
CA ASN A 622 -29.45 7.60 -10.22
C ASN A 622 -29.46 8.06 -11.69
N LYS A 623 -29.92 9.28 -11.99
CA LYS A 623 -29.91 9.84 -13.35
C LYS A 623 -28.49 10.13 -13.86
N ARG A 624 -27.52 10.24 -12.96
CA ARG A 624 -26.10 10.52 -13.26
C ARG A 624 -25.27 9.25 -13.33
N ILE A 625 -25.85 8.11 -12.95
CA ILE A 625 -25.17 6.82 -12.99
C ILE A 625 -25.27 6.22 -14.38
N GLN A 626 -24.12 5.98 -15.00
CA GLN A 626 -24.02 5.36 -16.33
C GLN A 626 -24.00 3.84 -16.20
N ARG A 627 -23.34 3.32 -15.17
CA ARG A 627 -23.19 1.88 -14.94
C ARG A 627 -22.98 1.58 -13.45
N VAL A 628 -23.64 0.53 -12.99
CA VAL A 628 -23.41 -0.06 -11.66
C VAL A 628 -22.55 -1.30 -11.85
N TYR A 629 -21.52 -1.44 -11.03
CA TYR A 629 -20.70 -2.65 -11.04
C TYR A 629 -21.50 -3.84 -10.56
N THR A 630 -21.39 -4.94 -11.30
CA THR A 630 -21.89 -6.26 -10.88
C THR A 630 -20.69 -7.21 -10.79
N GLU A 631 -20.56 -7.88 -9.65
CA GLU A 631 -19.47 -8.85 -9.46
C GLU A 631 -19.64 -10.02 -10.42
N GLU A 632 -18.67 -10.23 -11.30
CA GLU A 632 -18.66 -11.36 -12.20
C GLU A 632 -18.43 -12.68 -11.48
N GLN A 633 -19.27 -13.65 -11.78
CA GLN A 633 -19.15 -15.01 -11.26
C GLN A 633 -18.01 -15.75 -11.97
N LEU A 634 -17.11 -16.28 -11.17
CA LEU A 634 -16.07 -17.18 -11.66
C LEU A 634 -16.65 -18.54 -11.98
N LYS A 635 -16.58 -18.96 -13.24
CA LYS A 635 -16.93 -20.32 -13.66
C LYS A 635 -15.72 -21.23 -13.49
N SER A 636 -15.95 -22.47 -13.07
CA SER A 636 -14.90 -23.50 -12.97
C SER A 636 -15.41 -24.80 -13.59
N TYR A 637 -14.64 -25.35 -14.52
CA TYR A 637 -15.01 -26.56 -15.25
C TYR A 637 -13.78 -27.35 -15.70
N VAL A 638 -13.99 -28.55 -16.20
CA VAL A 638 -12.93 -29.46 -16.66
C VAL A 638 -13.16 -29.81 -18.13
N VAL A 639 -12.11 -29.71 -18.94
CA VAL A 639 -12.10 -30.12 -20.34
C VAL A 639 -11.13 -31.28 -20.53
N LYS A 640 -11.60 -32.34 -21.21
CA LYS A 640 -10.80 -33.52 -21.51
C LYS A 640 -10.22 -33.42 -22.91
N VAL A 641 -8.91 -33.26 -23.00
CA VAL A 641 -8.17 -33.23 -24.27
C VAL A 641 -7.51 -34.59 -24.53
N LYS A 642 -7.78 -35.20 -25.68
CA LYS A 642 -7.17 -36.48 -26.11
C LYS A 642 -5.97 -36.23 -27.02
N SER A 643 -4.88 -36.98 -26.82
CA SER A 643 -3.71 -36.94 -27.70
C SER A 643 -3.06 -38.33 -27.78
N GLY A 644 -3.34 -39.00 -28.88
CA GLY A 644 -2.90 -40.41 -29.08
C GLY A 644 -3.46 -41.34 -27.98
N ASN A 645 -2.58 -42.02 -27.26
CA ASN A 645 -2.95 -43.02 -26.26
C ASN A 645 -3.14 -42.46 -24.84
N PHE A 646 -3.19 -41.15 -24.68
CA PHE A 646 -3.44 -40.51 -23.39
C PHE A 646 -4.47 -39.38 -23.48
N SER A 647 -5.03 -39.01 -22.34
CA SER A 647 -5.85 -37.80 -22.22
C SER A 647 -5.39 -36.98 -21.02
N CYS A 648 -5.48 -35.66 -21.13
CA CYS A 648 -5.31 -34.72 -20.05
C CYS A 648 -6.66 -34.11 -19.68
N LEU A 649 -6.98 -34.09 -18.40
CA LEU A 649 -8.12 -33.34 -17.86
C LEU A 649 -7.62 -31.96 -17.43
N PHE A 650 -7.96 -30.93 -18.20
CA PHE A 650 -7.60 -29.56 -17.84
C PHE A 650 -8.67 -28.96 -16.95
N LYS A 651 -8.29 -28.53 -15.76
CA LYS A 651 -9.14 -27.68 -14.93
C LYS A 651 -8.98 -26.23 -15.36
N LEU A 652 -10.10 -25.59 -15.60
CA LEU A 652 -10.20 -24.23 -16.11
C LEU A 652 -10.99 -23.36 -15.15
N ARG A 653 -10.61 -22.09 -15.11
CA ARG A 653 -11.41 -21.02 -14.50
C ARG A 653 -11.64 -19.93 -15.51
N GLU A 654 -12.83 -19.37 -15.54
CA GLU A 654 -13.25 -18.39 -16.52
C GLU A 654 -13.93 -17.20 -15.85
N ALA A 655 -13.57 -15.99 -16.28
CA ALA A 655 -14.22 -14.74 -15.91
C ALA A 655 -14.34 -13.84 -17.15
N GLY A 656 -15.42 -13.09 -17.24
CA GLY A 656 -15.71 -12.22 -18.38
C GLY A 656 -16.47 -12.91 -19.50
N SER A 657 -17.15 -12.11 -20.34
CA SER A 657 -18.00 -12.58 -21.44
C SER A 657 -17.68 -11.91 -22.78
N CYS A 658 -16.59 -11.13 -22.85
CA CYS A 658 -16.17 -10.45 -24.06
C CYS A 658 -15.68 -11.41 -25.14
N THR A 659 -15.61 -10.92 -26.37
CA THR A 659 -15.12 -11.70 -27.53
C THR A 659 -13.61 -11.95 -27.48
N ASN A 660 -12.84 -11.01 -26.93
CA ASN A 660 -11.39 -11.16 -26.77
C ASN A 660 -11.07 -12.25 -25.75
N VAL A 661 -10.52 -13.38 -26.22
CA VAL A 661 -10.18 -14.51 -25.34
C VAL A 661 -8.72 -14.44 -24.92
N VAL A 662 -8.50 -14.47 -23.60
CA VAL A 662 -7.16 -14.44 -22.98
C VAL A 662 -6.92 -15.70 -22.17
N ILE A 663 -5.86 -16.45 -22.51
CA ILE A 663 -5.47 -17.68 -21.82
C ILE A 663 -4.30 -17.39 -20.87
N PHE A 664 -4.49 -17.67 -19.58
CA PHE A 664 -3.51 -17.45 -18.53
C PHE A 664 -2.80 -18.74 -18.14
N LEU A 665 -1.46 -18.75 -18.21
CA LEU A 665 -0.59 -19.89 -17.95
C LEU A 665 0.32 -19.59 -16.77
N HIS A 666 0.16 -20.37 -15.69
CA HIS A 666 0.94 -20.20 -14.45
C HIS A 666 2.39 -20.71 -14.56
N GLY A 667 3.24 -20.31 -13.60
CA GLY A 667 4.60 -20.86 -13.44
C GLY A 667 4.61 -22.21 -12.73
N PHE A 668 5.79 -22.82 -12.60
CA PHE A 668 5.95 -24.05 -11.82
C PHE A 668 5.45 -23.84 -10.38
N LEU A 669 4.76 -24.81 -9.81
CA LEU A 669 4.03 -24.76 -8.53
C LEU A 669 2.80 -23.84 -8.52
N GLY A 670 2.47 -23.17 -9.60
CA GLY A 670 1.25 -22.41 -9.75
C GLY A 670 0.02 -23.27 -10.02
N THR A 671 -1.14 -22.61 -9.96
CA THR A 671 -2.44 -23.16 -10.40
C THR A 671 -3.25 -22.07 -11.09
N SER A 672 -4.37 -22.43 -11.69
CA SER A 672 -5.32 -21.50 -12.30
C SER A 672 -5.86 -20.45 -11.31
N ASP A 673 -5.90 -20.76 -10.00
CA ASP A 673 -6.30 -19.82 -8.94
C ASP A 673 -5.48 -18.54 -8.90
N GLU A 674 -4.21 -18.63 -9.27
CA GLU A 674 -3.25 -17.53 -9.23
C GLU A 674 -3.70 -16.31 -10.06
N TRP A 675 -4.40 -16.58 -11.17
CA TRP A 675 -4.84 -15.55 -12.10
C TRP A 675 -6.24 -14.98 -11.83
N THR A 676 -6.97 -15.55 -10.87
CA THR A 676 -8.33 -15.12 -10.55
C THR A 676 -8.45 -13.61 -10.32
N PRO A 677 -7.58 -12.94 -9.53
CA PRO A 677 -7.68 -11.50 -9.33
C PRO A 677 -7.48 -10.70 -10.62
N THR A 678 -6.51 -11.12 -11.46
CA THR A 678 -6.21 -10.49 -12.75
C THR A 678 -7.36 -10.67 -13.73
N MET A 679 -7.91 -11.88 -13.85
CA MET A 679 -9.05 -12.15 -14.72
C MET A 679 -10.28 -11.34 -14.32
N LYS A 680 -10.59 -11.25 -13.02
CA LYS A 680 -11.70 -10.42 -12.52
C LYS A 680 -11.49 -8.93 -12.82
N ALA A 681 -10.27 -8.44 -12.69
CA ALA A 681 -9.94 -7.06 -13.02
C ALA A 681 -10.17 -6.74 -14.51
N LEU A 682 -9.80 -7.67 -15.39
CA LEU A 682 -9.88 -7.52 -16.86
C LEU A 682 -11.21 -8.01 -17.46
N SER A 683 -12.15 -8.47 -16.65
CA SER A 683 -13.39 -9.13 -17.14
C SER A 683 -14.29 -8.23 -17.99
N HIS A 684 -14.16 -6.92 -17.89
CA HIS A 684 -14.88 -5.94 -18.71
C HIS A 684 -14.29 -5.80 -20.12
N ALA A 685 -13.03 -6.18 -20.33
CA ALA A 685 -12.32 -6.03 -21.60
C ALA A 685 -12.04 -7.38 -22.28
N ALA A 686 -12.05 -8.49 -21.52
CA ALA A 686 -11.70 -9.80 -22.02
C ALA A 686 -12.48 -10.94 -21.34
N ARG A 687 -12.62 -12.05 -22.06
CA ARG A 687 -12.95 -13.35 -21.51
C ARG A 687 -11.66 -14.05 -21.09
N GLY A 688 -11.32 -13.96 -19.80
CA GLY A 688 -10.11 -14.56 -19.25
C GLY A 688 -10.33 -16.02 -18.88
N ILE A 689 -9.43 -16.90 -19.31
CA ILE A 689 -9.46 -18.34 -18.98
C ILE A 689 -8.09 -18.73 -18.42
N SER A 690 -8.03 -19.14 -17.17
CA SER A 690 -6.81 -19.69 -16.56
C SER A 690 -6.84 -21.21 -16.51
N VAL A 691 -5.68 -21.83 -16.68
CA VAL A 691 -5.55 -23.27 -16.89
C VAL A 691 -4.61 -23.84 -15.85
N ASP A 692 -5.00 -24.95 -15.17
CA ASP A 692 -4.04 -25.81 -14.47
C ASP A 692 -3.23 -26.59 -15.53
N LEU A 693 -1.92 -26.33 -15.59
CA LEU A 693 -1.04 -27.02 -16.54
C LEU A 693 -0.89 -28.51 -16.19
N PRO A 694 -0.62 -29.40 -17.16
CA PRO A 694 -0.49 -30.84 -16.90
C PRO A 694 0.50 -31.14 -15.74
N GLY A 695 0.06 -31.99 -14.80
CA GLY A 695 0.80 -32.33 -13.60
C GLY A 695 0.72 -31.29 -12.46
N HIS A 696 -0.06 -30.21 -12.62
CA HIS A 696 -0.27 -29.20 -11.59
C HIS A 696 -1.74 -29.15 -11.17
N GLY A 697 -1.98 -28.71 -9.94
CA GLY A 697 -3.32 -28.50 -9.38
C GLY A 697 -4.21 -29.72 -9.51
N ASP A 698 -5.35 -29.55 -10.17
CA ASP A 698 -6.36 -30.57 -10.41
C ASP A 698 -6.40 -31.01 -11.91
N SER A 699 -5.26 -30.97 -12.61
CA SER A 699 -5.14 -31.42 -14.01
C SER A 699 -4.37 -32.74 -14.12
N PRO A 700 -4.99 -33.89 -13.75
CA PRO A 700 -4.37 -35.20 -13.82
C PRO A 700 -4.22 -35.69 -15.27
N MET A 701 -3.20 -36.48 -15.51
CA MET A 701 -2.97 -37.20 -16.74
C MET A 701 -3.61 -38.60 -16.64
N GLN A 702 -4.41 -39.02 -17.62
CA GLN A 702 -5.02 -40.34 -17.69
C GLN A 702 -4.47 -41.13 -18.89
N TRP A 703 -3.97 -42.30 -18.60
CA TRP A 703 -3.39 -43.23 -19.62
C TRP A 703 -4.43 -44.24 -20.05
N HIS A 704 -4.50 -44.50 -21.32
CA HIS A 704 -5.46 -45.48 -21.91
C HIS A 704 -4.86 -46.83 -22.21
N SER A 705 -3.56 -47.04 -21.96
CA SER A 705 -2.83 -48.28 -22.20
C SER A 705 -1.66 -48.43 -21.20
N ASN A 706 -1.24 -49.69 -20.99
CA ASN A 706 -0.33 -50.21 -19.97
C ASN A 706 0.85 -49.29 -19.54
N GLU A 707 1.35 -49.49 -18.32
CA GLU A 707 2.42 -48.72 -17.60
C GLU A 707 3.67 -48.42 -18.45
N GLU A 708 4.02 -49.22 -19.45
CA GLU A 708 5.16 -48.94 -20.33
C GLU A 708 4.97 -47.69 -21.22
N SER A 709 3.69 -47.28 -21.50
CA SER A 709 3.37 -46.09 -22.29
C SER A 709 3.53 -44.82 -21.47
N GLU A 710 3.31 -44.88 -20.16
CA GLU A 710 3.38 -43.77 -19.22
C GLU A 710 4.81 -43.25 -19.09
N GLN A 711 5.80 -44.13 -19.13
CA GLN A 711 7.23 -43.78 -19.03
C GLN A 711 7.80 -43.11 -20.29
N LYS A 712 7.16 -43.26 -21.44
CA LYS A 712 7.66 -42.78 -22.75
C LYS A 712 7.23 -41.36 -23.11
N LEU A 713 6.13 -40.84 -22.55
CA LEU A 713 5.70 -39.49 -22.86
C LEU A 713 6.40 -38.44 -21.99
N LYS A 714 7.09 -37.48 -22.62
CA LYS A 714 7.68 -36.33 -21.98
C LYS A 714 6.67 -35.18 -21.98
N LEU A 715 6.46 -34.57 -20.79
CA LEU A 715 5.72 -33.30 -20.65
C LEU A 715 6.64 -32.12 -20.97
N SER A 716 7.25 -32.13 -22.14
CA SER A 716 8.09 -31.02 -22.61
C SER A 716 7.25 -29.77 -22.89
N VAL A 717 7.92 -28.62 -23.01
CA VAL A 717 7.27 -27.36 -23.40
C VAL A 717 6.47 -27.53 -24.71
N GLU A 718 7.02 -28.23 -25.65
CA GLU A 718 6.41 -28.52 -26.96
C GLU A 718 5.15 -29.38 -26.80
N THR A 719 5.23 -30.47 -26.05
CA THR A 719 4.07 -31.37 -25.84
C THR A 719 2.94 -30.67 -25.11
N VAL A 720 3.28 -29.86 -24.12
CA VAL A 720 2.26 -29.06 -23.36
C VAL A 720 1.65 -28.02 -24.27
N ALA A 721 2.44 -27.38 -25.16
CA ALA A 721 1.95 -26.40 -26.12
C ALA A 721 0.97 -27.04 -27.12
N ASP A 722 1.27 -28.27 -27.61
CA ASP A 722 0.37 -29.03 -28.51
C ASP A 722 -0.96 -29.37 -27.83
N LEU A 723 -0.91 -29.77 -26.54
CA LEU A 723 -2.11 -30.06 -25.76
C LEU A 723 -2.95 -28.79 -25.52
N LEU A 724 -2.30 -27.67 -25.22
CA LEU A 724 -2.97 -26.38 -25.02
C LEU A 724 -3.57 -25.87 -26.33
N LEU A 725 -2.91 -26.07 -27.49
CA LEU A 725 -3.49 -25.71 -28.77
C LEU A 725 -4.79 -26.47 -29.03
N LYS A 726 -4.82 -27.80 -28.78
CA LYS A 726 -6.04 -28.59 -28.87
C LYS A 726 -7.11 -28.08 -27.89
N LEU A 727 -6.75 -27.82 -26.62
CA LEU A 727 -7.67 -27.26 -25.64
C LEU A 727 -8.27 -25.96 -26.15
N ILE A 728 -7.45 -25.04 -26.68
CA ILE A 728 -7.90 -23.75 -27.20
C ILE A 728 -8.87 -23.95 -28.37
N CYS A 729 -8.60 -24.86 -29.28
CA CYS A 729 -9.52 -25.17 -30.38
C CYS A 729 -10.84 -25.81 -29.90
N ASP A 730 -10.83 -26.54 -28.77
CA ASP A 730 -12.04 -27.12 -28.17
C ASP A 730 -12.92 -26.06 -27.45
N ILE A 731 -12.36 -24.92 -27.00
CA ILE A 731 -13.07 -23.91 -26.21
C ILE A 731 -13.44 -22.63 -26.97
N THR A 732 -12.78 -22.37 -28.12
CA THR A 732 -13.07 -21.19 -28.95
C THR A 732 -12.58 -21.36 -30.38
N ASP A 733 -13.37 -20.83 -31.32
CA ASP A 733 -12.95 -20.71 -32.74
C ASP A 733 -12.12 -19.47 -32.99
N GLU A 734 -12.20 -18.47 -32.09
CA GLU A 734 -11.50 -17.19 -32.20
C GLU A 734 -10.01 -17.32 -31.92
N GLY A 735 -9.22 -16.34 -32.39
CA GLY A 735 -7.84 -16.14 -31.98
C GLY A 735 -7.72 -15.83 -30.49
N VAL A 736 -6.60 -16.17 -29.88
CA VAL A 736 -6.41 -15.97 -28.45
C VAL A 736 -5.13 -15.19 -28.14
N ILE A 737 -5.18 -14.43 -27.04
CA ILE A 737 -4.02 -13.80 -26.45
C ILE A 737 -3.50 -14.71 -25.31
N LEU A 738 -2.19 -14.91 -25.21
CA LEU A 738 -1.58 -15.70 -24.16
C LEU A 738 -0.96 -14.78 -23.10
N VAL A 739 -1.17 -15.08 -21.83
CA VAL A 739 -0.46 -14.45 -20.71
C VAL A 739 0.23 -15.54 -19.91
N GLY A 740 1.54 -15.58 -19.94
CA GLY A 740 2.30 -16.64 -19.28
C GLY A 740 3.33 -16.11 -18.29
N TYR A 741 3.49 -16.81 -17.17
CA TYR A 741 4.48 -16.51 -16.15
C TYR A 741 5.53 -17.63 -16.05
N SER A 742 6.82 -17.29 -16.06
CA SER A 742 7.96 -18.19 -15.84
C SER A 742 7.91 -19.44 -16.72
N MET A 743 7.49 -20.62 -16.22
CA MET A 743 7.26 -21.82 -17.04
C MET A 743 6.14 -21.59 -18.06
N GLY A 744 4.99 -21.01 -17.64
CA GLY A 744 3.90 -20.67 -18.54
C GLY A 744 4.31 -19.63 -19.59
N ALA A 745 5.23 -18.71 -19.27
CA ALA A 745 5.79 -17.75 -20.21
C ALA A 745 6.62 -18.44 -21.32
N ARG A 746 7.36 -19.48 -20.98
CA ARG A 746 8.11 -20.27 -21.98
C ARG A 746 7.19 -21.00 -22.95
N ILE A 747 6.08 -21.55 -22.43
CA ILE A 747 5.04 -22.19 -23.23
C ILE A 747 4.35 -21.15 -24.12
N ALA A 748 3.94 -20.01 -23.57
CA ALA A 748 3.30 -18.92 -24.32
C ALA A 748 4.21 -18.41 -25.45
N LEU A 749 5.50 -18.20 -25.19
CA LEU A 749 6.48 -17.79 -26.19
C LEU A 749 6.61 -18.84 -27.30
N HIS A 750 6.71 -20.14 -26.94
CA HIS A 750 6.76 -21.23 -27.93
C HIS A 750 5.50 -21.22 -28.82
N MET A 751 4.32 -21.09 -28.21
CA MET A 751 3.05 -21.06 -28.92
C MET A 751 2.93 -19.86 -29.86
N ALA A 752 3.31 -18.67 -29.42
CA ALA A 752 3.28 -17.45 -30.24
C ALA A 752 4.20 -17.54 -31.49
N LEU A 753 5.34 -18.24 -31.33
CA LEU A 753 6.29 -18.46 -32.45
C LEU A 753 5.88 -19.57 -33.42
N ARG A 754 5.10 -20.56 -32.93
CA ARG A 754 4.76 -21.76 -33.72
C ARG A 754 3.33 -21.79 -34.29
N TYR A 755 2.38 -21.22 -33.53
CA TYR A 755 0.94 -21.30 -33.86
C TYR A 755 0.34 -19.93 -34.11
N SER A 756 1.06 -19.12 -34.92
CA SER A 756 0.69 -17.73 -35.18
C SER A 756 -0.70 -17.54 -35.82
N GLU A 757 -1.31 -18.56 -36.40
CA GLU A 757 -2.66 -18.50 -36.91
C GLU A 757 -3.73 -18.44 -35.81
N LYS A 758 -3.48 -19.12 -34.68
CA LYS A 758 -4.41 -19.19 -33.55
C LYS A 758 -4.05 -18.20 -32.42
N ILE A 759 -2.78 -17.79 -32.34
CA ILE A 759 -2.28 -16.89 -31.31
C ILE A 759 -2.15 -15.47 -31.88
N GLU A 760 -2.90 -14.51 -31.35
CA GLU A 760 -2.91 -13.12 -31.79
C GLU A 760 -1.79 -12.28 -31.16
N GLY A 761 -1.37 -12.62 -29.95
CA GLY A 761 -0.29 -11.99 -29.23
C GLY A 761 0.05 -12.70 -27.93
N ALA A 762 1.16 -12.35 -27.30
CA ALA A 762 1.52 -12.94 -26.01
C ALA A 762 2.20 -11.97 -25.05
N VAL A 763 1.83 -12.09 -23.78
CA VAL A 763 2.47 -11.42 -22.64
C VAL A 763 3.38 -12.42 -21.94
N ILE A 764 4.66 -12.12 -21.88
CA ILE A 764 5.74 -12.98 -21.38
C ILE A 764 6.27 -12.42 -20.08
N ILE A 765 5.79 -12.94 -18.95
CA ILE A 765 6.15 -12.47 -17.62
C ILE A 765 7.32 -13.30 -17.09
N SER A 766 8.48 -12.69 -16.91
CA SER A 766 9.71 -13.33 -16.39
C SER A 766 10.05 -14.63 -17.16
N GLY A 767 9.90 -14.60 -18.48
CA GLY A 767 10.11 -15.74 -19.37
C GLY A 767 11.51 -15.79 -19.99
N SER A 768 11.86 -16.94 -20.62
CA SER A 768 13.12 -17.17 -21.32
C SER A 768 12.89 -17.99 -22.60
N PRO A 769 13.62 -17.70 -23.68
CA PRO A 769 13.52 -18.50 -24.92
C PRO A 769 14.36 -19.81 -24.87
N GLY A 770 14.87 -20.18 -23.70
CA GLY A 770 15.72 -21.35 -23.52
C GLY A 770 17.22 -21.01 -23.43
N LEU A 771 18.04 -22.03 -23.16
CA LEU A 771 19.50 -21.90 -23.08
C LEU A 771 20.12 -22.08 -24.49
N ARG A 772 21.09 -21.21 -24.84
CA ARG A 772 21.71 -21.18 -26.16
C ARG A 772 22.61 -22.41 -26.40
N ASP A 773 23.43 -22.75 -25.41
CA ASP A 773 24.47 -23.77 -25.54
C ASP A 773 24.12 -25.08 -24.82
N GLU A 774 24.62 -26.19 -25.38
CA GLU A 774 24.34 -27.53 -24.87
C GLU A 774 25.05 -27.82 -23.52
N ALA A 775 26.18 -27.18 -23.23
CA ALA A 775 26.86 -27.36 -21.96
C ALA A 775 26.01 -26.83 -20.81
N SER A 776 25.48 -25.61 -20.93
CA SER A 776 24.55 -25.00 -19.97
C SER A 776 23.25 -25.82 -19.83
N ARG A 777 22.74 -26.36 -20.94
CA ARG A 777 21.55 -27.22 -20.94
C ARG A 777 21.82 -28.52 -20.16
N ARG A 778 22.96 -29.16 -20.34
CA ARG A 778 23.36 -30.39 -19.65
C ARG A 778 23.47 -30.18 -18.13
N VAL A 779 24.13 -29.08 -17.71
CA VAL A 779 24.26 -28.73 -16.29
C VAL A 779 22.89 -28.48 -15.69
N ARG A 780 22.03 -27.75 -16.39
CA ARG A 780 20.69 -27.45 -15.89
C ARG A 780 19.82 -28.71 -15.79
N ARG A 781 19.88 -29.65 -16.77
CA ARG A 781 19.17 -30.94 -16.68
C ARG A 781 19.58 -31.73 -15.43
N ALA A 782 20.87 -31.79 -15.14
CA ALA A 782 21.36 -32.48 -13.94
C ALA A 782 20.83 -31.84 -12.64
N GLN A 783 20.83 -30.51 -12.57
CA GLN A 783 20.29 -29.77 -11.41
C GLN A 783 18.80 -30.01 -11.24
N ASP A 784 18.01 -29.92 -12.30
CA ASP A 784 16.56 -30.08 -12.25
C ASP A 784 16.17 -31.54 -11.98
N LYS A 785 16.98 -32.53 -12.44
CA LYS A 785 16.83 -33.94 -12.07
C LYS A 785 17.01 -34.14 -10.55
N SER A 786 18.05 -33.54 -9.98
CA SER A 786 18.30 -33.60 -8.53
C SER A 786 17.14 -32.99 -7.72
N ARG A 787 16.59 -31.85 -8.18
CA ARG A 787 15.44 -31.19 -7.55
C ARG A 787 14.16 -32.03 -7.68
N ALA A 788 13.89 -32.62 -8.83
CA ALA A 788 12.77 -33.55 -9.01
C ALA A 788 12.89 -34.77 -8.08
N CYS A 789 14.11 -35.30 -7.89
CA CYS A 789 14.38 -36.36 -6.94
C CYS A 789 14.10 -35.90 -5.48
N LEU A 790 14.53 -34.70 -5.09
CA LEU A 790 14.22 -34.11 -3.80
C LEU A 790 12.70 -34.06 -3.53
N LEU A 791 11.92 -33.61 -4.51
CA LEU A 791 10.46 -33.56 -4.43
C LEU A 791 9.85 -34.96 -4.18
N LEU A 792 10.36 -35.97 -4.87
CA LEU A 792 9.86 -37.35 -4.75
C LEU A 792 10.29 -38.04 -3.43
N THR A 793 11.50 -37.74 -2.93
CA THR A 793 12.06 -38.43 -1.78
C THR A 793 11.75 -37.75 -0.43
N HIS A 794 11.69 -36.41 -0.40
CA HIS A 794 11.49 -35.63 0.81
C HIS A 794 10.15 -34.89 0.85
N GLY A 795 9.36 -35.02 -0.20
CA GLY A 795 8.02 -34.43 -0.30
C GLY A 795 7.98 -32.95 -0.63
N LEU A 796 6.76 -32.46 -0.81
CA LEU A 796 6.49 -31.11 -1.33
C LEU A 796 6.96 -30.00 -0.37
N GLN A 797 6.78 -30.18 0.95
CA GLN A 797 7.16 -29.12 1.90
C GLN A 797 8.67 -28.86 1.91
N CYS A 798 9.48 -29.91 2.02
CA CYS A 798 10.94 -29.79 1.97
C CYS A 798 11.44 -29.19 0.65
N PHE A 799 10.77 -29.54 -0.45
CA PHE A 799 11.05 -28.95 -1.75
C PHE A 799 10.72 -27.45 -1.77
N LEU A 800 9.56 -27.01 -1.25
CA LEU A 800 9.17 -25.62 -1.17
C LEU A 800 10.17 -24.78 -0.36
N ASP A 801 10.59 -25.29 0.80
CA ASP A 801 11.55 -24.61 1.67
C ASP A 801 12.89 -24.40 0.94
N THR A 802 13.36 -25.42 0.23
CA THR A 802 14.58 -25.36 -0.58
C THR A 802 14.43 -24.45 -1.80
N TRP A 803 13.32 -24.55 -2.51
CA TRP A 803 13.04 -23.81 -3.73
C TRP A 803 12.96 -22.29 -3.48
N TYR A 804 12.20 -21.90 -2.45
CA TYR A 804 11.99 -20.49 -2.12
C TYR A 804 13.11 -19.87 -1.27
N SER A 805 14.10 -20.65 -0.79
CA SER A 805 15.30 -20.12 -0.13
C SER A 805 16.26 -19.43 -1.12
N GLY A 806 16.19 -19.74 -2.42
CA GLY A 806 17.09 -19.22 -3.44
C GLY A 806 17.00 -17.71 -3.65
N ASN A 807 18.07 -17.12 -4.21
CA ASN A 807 18.17 -15.68 -4.44
C ASN A 807 17.09 -15.13 -5.40
N LEU A 808 16.59 -15.95 -6.33
CA LEU A 808 15.52 -15.59 -7.26
C LEU A 808 14.26 -15.11 -6.55
N TRP A 809 14.01 -15.63 -5.33
CA TRP A 809 12.81 -15.39 -4.53
C TRP A 809 13.01 -14.39 -3.39
N ARG A 810 14.15 -13.70 -3.34
CA ARG A 810 14.47 -12.76 -2.25
C ARG A 810 13.38 -11.68 -2.08
N SER A 811 12.98 -11.04 -3.16
CA SER A 811 11.94 -10.00 -3.15
C SER A 811 10.59 -10.56 -2.71
N LEU A 812 10.21 -11.74 -3.22
CA LEU A 812 8.95 -12.38 -2.86
C LEU A 812 8.92 -12.78 -1.36
N ARG A 813 10.05 -13.19 -0.76
CA ARG A 813 10.13 -13.48 0.69
C ARG A 813 9.90 -12.24 1.56
N GLU A 814 10.21 -11.06 1.05
CA GLU A 814 9.99 -9.78 1.73
C GLU A 814 8.53 -9.28 1.58
N HIS A 815 7.74 -9.92 0.71
CA HIS A 815 6.36 -9.56 0.47
C HIS A 815 5.45 -9.96 1.66
N PRO A 816 4.52 -9.09 2.13
CA PRO A 816 3.68 -9.37 3.32
C PRO A 816 2.79 -10.60 3.16
N HIS A 817 2.41 -10.96 1.94
CA HIS A 817 1.60 -12.14 1.66
C HIS A 817 2.43 -13.40 1.32
N PHE A 818 3.73 -13.41 1.59
CA PHE A 818 4.59 -14.56 1.25
C PHE A 818 4.04 -15.89 1.77
N ASP A 819 3.68 -15.96 3.06
CA ASP A 819 3.14 -17.18 3.68
C ASP A 819 1.83 -17.65 3.03
N ARG A 820 0.98 -16.71 2.62
CA ARG A 820 -0.27 -17.01 1.88
C ARG A 820 0.04 -17.59 0.50
N ILE A 821 1.02 -17.00 -0.18
CA ILE A 821 1.48 -17.49 -1.50
C ILE A 821 2.04 -18.89 -1.36
N ILE A 822 2.93 -19.15 -0.39
CA ILE A 822 3.51 -20.48 -0.16
C ILE A 822 2.43 -21.51 0.16
N ARG A 823 1.46 -21.20 1.00
CA ARG A 823 0.32 -22.08 1.28
C ARG A 823 -0.49 -22.42 0.00
N SER A 824 -0.60 -21.51 -0.96
CA SER A 824 -1.27 -21.82 -2.23
C SER A 824 -0.48 -22.83 -3.07
N ARG A 825 0.87 -22.89 -2.91
CA ARG A 825 1.76 -23.81 -3.63
C ARG A 825 1.70 -25.26 -3.14
N THR A 826 1.00 -25.54 -2.05
CA THR A 826 0.79 -26.92 -1.55
C THR A 826 -0.40 -27.61 -2.19
N ARG A 827 -1.17 -26.94 -3.04
CA ARG A 827 -2.40 -27.47 -3.64
C ARG A 827 -2.13 -28.29 -4.92
N HIS A 828 -1.40 -29.39 -4.78
CA HIS A 828 -1.12 -30.33 -5.88
C HIS A 828 -1.50 -31.74 -5.46
N ASN A 829 -2.38 -32.37 -6.19
CA ASN A 829 -2.94 -33.69 -5.84
C ASN A 829 -1.99 -34.85 -6.18
N ASP A 830 -1.13 -34.68 -7.19
CA ASP A 830 -0.22 -35.71 -7.67
C ASP A 830 1.24 -35.22 -7.70
N ILE A 831 1.99 -35.58 -6.66
CA ILE A 831 3.41 -35.18 -6.51
C ILE A 831 4.31 -35.86 -7.55
N LYS A 832 3.96 -37.08 -8.00
CA LYS A 832 4.73 -37.77 -9.05
C LYS A 832 4.55 -37.06 -10.39
N ALA A 833 3.31 -36.71 -10.75
CA ALA A 833 3.02 -35.95 -11.95
C ALA A 833 3.67 -34.55 -11.91
N LEU A 834 3.65 -33.89 -10.75
CA LEU A 834 4.32 -32.60 -10.54
C LEU A 834 5.84 -32.69 -10.76
N ALA A 835 6.49 -33.70 -10.18
CA ALA A 835 7.93 -33.94 -10.33
C ALA A 835 8.29 -34.28 -11.79
N LYS A 836 7.45 -35.05 -12.47
CA LYS A 836 7.58 -35.35 -13.90
C LYS A 836 7.46 -34.09 -14.74
N ALA A 837 6.41 -33.28 -14.52
CA ALA A 837 6.21 -32.02 -15.22
C ALA A 837 7.41 -31.07 -15.02
N PHE A 838 7.96 -30.98 -13.83
CA PHE A 838 9.14 -30.16 -13.51
C PHE A 838 10.38 -30.60 -14.32
N TYR A 839 10.65 -31.89 -14.30
CA TYR A 839 11.83 -32.44 -14.98
C TYR A 839 11.70 -32.36 -16.51
N ASP A 840 10.56 -32.79 -17.06
CA ASP A 840 10.31 -32.83 -18.50
C ASP A 840 10.23 -31.42 -19.11
N SER A 841 9.67 -30.43 -18.38
CA SER A 841 9.62 -29.02 -18.78
C SER A 841 10.85 -28.23 -18.37
N SER A 842 11.95 -28.91 -17.94
CA SER A 842 13.19 -28.21 -17.58
C SER A 842 13.65 -27.32 -18.73
N ILE A 843 14.15 -26.11 -18.43
CA ILE A 843 14.75 -25.22 -19.43
C ILE A 843 16.01 -25.87 -20.06
N GLY A 844 16.59 -26.89 -19.43
CA GLY A 844 17.68 -27.70 -19.97
C GLY A 844 17.21 -28.70 -21.03
N GLU A 845 15.95 -29.17 -20.97
CA GLU A 845 15.33 -30.03 -21.98
C GLU A 845 14.74 -29.22 -23.15
N GLN A 846 14.27 -28.00 -22.90
CA GLN A 846 13.64 -27.14 -23.90
C GLN A 846 14.59 -26.83 -25.06
N ARG A 847 14.08 -26.91 -26.30
CA ARG A 847 14.78 -26.40 -27.48
C ARG A 847 14.97 -24.88 -27.35
N SER A 848 16.14 -24.38 -27.73
CA SER A 848 16.41 -22.95 -27.79
C SER A 848 15.57 -22.27 -28.87
N LEU A 849 14.83 -21.23 -28.48
CA LEU A 849 13.99 -20.40 -29.35
C LEU A 849 14.71 -19.11 -29.79
N TRP A 850 15.95 -18.90 -29.39
CA TRP A 850 16.70 -17.66 -29.70
C TRP A 850 16.75 -17.39 -31.20
N GLY A 851 16.98 -18.43 -32.01
CA GLY A 851 17.02 -18.30 -33.49
C GLY A 851 15.66 -18.07 -34.14
N ASP A 852 14.58 -18.44 -33.43
CA ASP A 852 13.20 -18.30 -33.96
C ASP A 852 12.63 -16.88 -33.67
N LEU A 853 13.16 -16.16 -32.69
CA LEU A 853 12.65 -14.82 -32.26
C LEU A 853 12.61 -13.80 -33.40
N LYS A 854 13.61 -13.77 -34.26
CA LYS A 854 13.66 -12.89 -35.44
C LYS A 854 12.54 -13.11 -36.44
N HIS A 855 11.89 -14.27 -36.40
CA HIS A 855 10.76 -14.66 -37.26
C HIS A 855 9.39 -14.50 -36.57
N CYS A 856 9.35 -13.86 -35.39
CA CYS A 856 8.10 -13.60 -34.68
C CYS A 856 7.15 -12.75 -35.55
N LYS A 857 5.92 -13.24 -35.74
CA LYS A 857 4.90 -12.55 -36.52
C LYS A 857 3.86 -11.84 -35.66
N ARG A 858 3.83 -12.11 -34.35
CA ARG A 858 2.79 -11.63 -33.46
C ARG A 858 3.35 -10.67 -32.41
N PRO A 859 2.58 -9.68 -31.99
CA PRO A 859 3.00 -8.76 -30.94
C PRO A 859 3.34 -9.48 -29.64
N LEU A 860 4.44 -9.08 -29.00
CA LEU A 860 4.89 -9.60 -27.72
C LEU A 860 5.08 -8.46 -26.73
N LEU A 861 4.56 -8.65 -25.50
CA LEU A 861 4.84 -7.78 -24.36
C LEU A 861 5.66 -8.55 -23.33
N PHE A 862 6.85 -8.05 -22.99
CA PHE A 862 7.72 -8.61 -21.97
C PHE A 862 7.55 -7.81 -20.66
N ILE A 863 7.20 -8.50 -19.56
CA ILE A 863 7.08 -7.89 -18.23
C ILE A 863 8.07 -8.57 -17.30
N VAL A 864 8.89 -7.76 -16.62
CA VAL A 864 9.92 -8.24 -15.69
C VAL A 864 10.05 -7.32 -14.47
N GLY A 865 10.49 -7.87 -13.34
CA GLY A 865 10.80 -7.08 -12.17
C GLY A 865 12.19 -6.46 -12.23
N GLU A 866 12.34 -5.27 -11.69
CA GLU A 866 13.61 -4.53 -11.65
C GLU A 866 14.71 -5.29 -10.90
N LYS A 867 14.35 -5.95 -9.79
CA LYS A 867 15.27 -6.73 -8.95
C LYS A 867 15.62 -8.10 -9.54
N ASP A 868 14.91 -8.57 -10.58
CA ASP A 868 15.26 -9.78 -11.33
C ASP A 868 16.24 -9.44 -12.47
N THR A 869 17.48 -9.18 -12.09
CA THR A 869 18.54 -8.74 -13.03
C THR A 869 18.74 -9.70 -14.19
N LYS A 870 18.62 -11.02 -13.93
CA LYS A 870 18.76 -12.06 -14.95
C LYS A 870 17.68 -11.97 -16.03
N PHE A 871 16.41 -11.94 -15.65
CA PHE A 871 15.32 -11.92 -16.62
C PHE A 871 15.14 -10.53 -17.23
N LYS A 872 15.56 -9.47 -16.53
CA LYS A 872 15.66 -8.12 -17.09
C LYS A 872 16.62 -8.08 -18.28
N GLU A 873 17.77 -8.71 -18.16
CA GLU A 873 18.75 -8.82 -19.27
C GLU A 873 18.23 -9.74 -20.39
N ILE A 874 17.66 -10.91 -20.06
CA ILE A 874 17.11 -11.84 -21.05
C ILE A 874 15.99 -11.15 -21.86
N SER A 875 15.08 -10.41 -21.22
CA SER A 875 14.00 -9.71 -21.92
C SER A 875 14.53 -8.63 -22.87
N LEU A 876 15.57 -7.89 -22.46
CA LEU A 876 16.22 -6.89 -23.31
C LEU A 876 16.87 -7.55 -24.55
N GLN A 877 17.54 -8.68 -24.36
CA GLN A 877 18.13 -9.43 -25.47
C GLN A 877 17.06 -9.98 -26.41
N MET A 878 15.93 -10.50 -25.89
CA MET A 878 14.81 -10.97 -26.72
C MET A 878 14.24 -9.84 -27.58
N CYS A 879 14.01 -8.67 -27.01
CA CYS A 879 13.56 -7.50 -27.78
C CYS A 879 14.55 -7.14 -28.91
N ARG A 880 15.85 -7.10 -28.60
CA ARG A 880 16.89 -6.83 -29.62
C ARG A 880 16.88 -7.85 -30.75
N GLU A 881 16.73 -9.15 -30.47
CA GLU A 881 16.66 -10.20 -31.48
C GLU A 881 15.41 -10.07 -32.39
N ILE A 882 14.27 -9.68 -31.80
CA ILE A 882 13.01 -9.47 -32.56
C ILE A 882 13.11 -8.22 -33.44
N THR A 883 13.68 -7.13 -32.92
CA THR A 883 13.81 -5.85 -33.64
C THR A 883 15.02 -5.80 -34.59
N SER A 884 16.01 -6.71 -34.43
CA SER A 884 17.17 -6.79 -35.30
C SER A 884 16.78 -7.27 -36.70
N VAL A 885 16.73 -6.35 -37.67
CA VAL A 885 16.47 -6.68 -39.07
C VAL A 885 17.70 -6.49 -39.93
N SER A 886 18.03 -7.50 -40.69
CA SER A 886 18.87 -7.40 -41.87
C SER A 886 18.16 -6.55 -42.93
N GLY A 887 18.51 -5.29 -43.08
CA GLY A 887 18.36 -4.47 -44.26
C GLY A 887 16.93 -4.29 -44.84
N GLY A 888 16.26 -3.19 -44.55
CA GLY A 888 15.04 -2.80 -45.28
C GLY A 888 14.08 -1.89 -44.46
N SER A 889 13.44 -1.01 -45.09
CA SER A 889 12.72 0.19 -44.75
C SER A 889 11.52 0.18 -43.80
N ASP A 890 11.45 -0.70 -42.78
CA ASP A 890 10.25 -0.81 -41.93
C ASP A 890 10.61 -0.79 -40.43
N TYR A 891 11.33 0.23 -39.98
CA TYR A 891 11.67 0.39 -38.55
C TYR A 891 10.45 0.66 -37.67
N SER A 892 9.47 1.43 -38.13
CA SER A 892 8.29 1.82 -37.33
C SER A 892 7.33 0.67 -37.02
N GLN A 893 7.11 -0.25 -37.97
CA GLN A 893 6.19 -1.37 -37.75
C GLN A 893 6.73 -2.46 -36.81
N LYS A 894 8.06 -2.55 -36.63
CA LYS A 894 8.66 -3.58 -35.76
C LYS A 894 8.90 -3.12 -34.33
N GLU A 895 9.02 -1.83 -34.07
CA GLU A 895 8.94 -1.31 -32.71
C GLU A 895 7.54 -1.55 -32.07
N GLU A 896 6.51 -1.58 -32.89
CA GLU A 896 5.15 -1.92 -32.45
C GLU A 896 4.95 -3.42 -32.13
N GLN A 897 5.81 -4.31 -32.62
CA GLN A 897 5.72 -5.75 -32.40
C GLN A 897 6.31 -6.21 -31.05
N CYS A 898 7.13 -5.42 -30.39
CA CYS A 898 7.81 -5.82 -29.18
C CYS A 898 7.84 -4.69 -28.15
N GLU A 899 7.07 -4.85 -27.09
CA GLU A 899 7.03 -3.94 -25.96
C GLU A 899 7.71 -4.58 -24.73
N ARG A 900 8.31 -3.76 -23.90
CA ARG A 900 8.96 -4.22 -22.68
C ARG A 900 8.65 -3.29 -21.50
N LEU A 901 8.18 -3.88 -20.40
CA LEU A 901 7.88 -3.20 -19.16
C LEU A 901 8.75 -3.76 -18.02
N VAL A 902 9.40 -2.86 -17.28
CA VAL A 902 10.14 -3.19 -16.05
C VAL A 902 9.37 -2.63 -14.87
N ILE A 903 8.93 -3.50 -13.97
CA ILE A 903 8.18 -3.09 -12.77
C ILE A 903 9.18 -2.78 -11.64
N PRO A 904 9.16 -1.57 -11.08
CA PRO A 904 10.04 -1.18 -9.98
C PRO A 904 9.85 -2.06 -8.74
N ASP A 905 10.90 -2.21 -7.97
CA ASP A 905 10.93 -2.89 -6.68
C ASP A 905 10.52 -4.36 -6.66
N CYS A 906 10.18 -4.97 -7.78
CA CYS A 906 9.75 -6.36 -7.91
C CYS A 906 10.87 -7.31 -8.32
N GLY A 907 10.77 -8.55 -7.89
CA GLY A 907 11.61 -9.67 -8.30
C GLY A 907 10.98 -10.49 -9.42
N HIS A 908 11.17 -11.83 -9.34
CA HIS A 908 10.76 -12.77 -10.38
C HIS A 908 9.24 -12.96 -10.50
N ALA A 909 8.52 -12.90 -9.38
CA ALA A 909 7.07 -13.13 -9.33
C ALA A 909 6.27 -11.81 -9.40
N VAL A 910 6.54 -11.01 -10.41
CA VAL A 910 6.04 -9.63 -10.59
C VAL A 910 4.53 -9.52 -10.38
N HIS A 911 3.76 -10.43 -10.99
CA HIS A 911 2.28 -10.45 -10.93
C HIS A 911 1.72 -10.79 -9.54
N LEU A 912 2.56 -11.34 -8.64
CA LEU A 912 2.22 -11.58 -7.24
C LEU A 912 2.75 -10.49 -6.32
N GLU A 913 3.92 -9.92 -6.65
CA GLU A 913 4.59 -8.90 -5.85
C GLU A 913 3.97 -7.52 -6.06
N ASN A 914 3.58 -7.20 -7.29
CA ASN A 914 2.88 -5.95 -7.63
C ASN A 914 1.93 -6.17 -8.81
N PRO A 915 0.70 -6.64 -8.58
CA PRO A 915 -0.23 -7.02 -9.62
C PRO A 915 -0.78 -5.86 -10.46
N LEU A 916 -0.95 -4.66 -9.89
CA LEU A 916 -1.65 -3.56 -10.56
C LEU A 916 -0.98 -3.08 -11.85
N PRO A 917 0.33 -2.80 -11.90
CA PRO A 917 0.99 -2.45 -13.15
C PRO A 917 0.96 -3.57 -14.19
N VAL A 918 0.94 -4.84 -13.75
CA VAL A 918 0.83 -6.00 -14.65
C VAL A 918 -0.57 -6.04 -15.27
N ILE A 919 -1.62 -5.85 -14.47
CA ILE A 919 -3.01 -5.80 -14.93
C ILE A 919 -3.18 -4.69 -15.97
N ASN A 920 -2.76 -3.47 -15.65
CA ASN A 920 -2.87 -2.34 -16.57
C ASN A 920 -2.10 -2.58 -17.89
N ALA A 921 -0.91 -3.16 -17.81
CA ALA A 921 -0.13 -3.47 -19.02
C ALA A 921 -0.80 -4.54 -19.89
N VAL A 922 -1.37 -5.56 -19.26
CA VAL A 922 -2.14 -6.62 -19.96
C VAL A 922 -3.42 -6.02 -20.58
N GLY A 923 -4.15 -5.17 -19.84
CA GLY A 923 -5.36 -4.49 -20.34
C GLY A 923 -5.07 -3.62 -21.57
N LYS A 924 -4.02 -2.80 -21.51
CA LYS A 924 -3.55 -1.97 -22.65
C LYS A 924 -3.16 -2.84 -23.85
N PHE A 925 -2.48 -3.95 -23.61
CA PHE A 925 -2.08 -4.88 -24.68
C PHE A 925 -3.29 -5.52 -25.36
N ILE A 926 -4.29 -5.95 -24.59
CA ILE A 926 -5.56 -6.48 -25.11
C ILE A 926 -6.28 -5.43 -25.96
N THR A 927 -6.43 -4.21 -25.43
CA THR A 927 -7.13 -3.11 -26.13
C THR A 927 -6.40 -2.72 -27.42
N LYS A 928 -5.07 -2.74 -27.42
CA LYS A 928 -4.26 -2.47 -28.61
C LYS A 928 -4.54 -3.51 -29.71
N LEU A 929 -4.57 -4.80 -29.37
CA LEU A 929 -4.82 -5.87 -30.33
C LEU A 929 -6.26 -5.87 -30.86
N ALA A 930 -7.24 -5.51 -30.04
CA ALA A 930 -8.64 -5.41 -30.45
C ALA A 930 -8.92 -4.26 -31.45
N ARG A 931 -8.00 -3.31 -31.60
CA ARG A 931 -8.09 -2.19 -32.57
C ARG A 931 -7.40 -2.49 -33.92
N ILE A 932 -6.60 -3.54 -34.01
CA ILE A 932 -5.92 -4.04 -35.22
C ILE A 932 -6.80 -5.06 -35.91
#